data_b785d7ee8e72e5f7149e38824f18ca4d
#
_entry.id   b785d7ee8e72e5f7149e38824f18ca4d
#
_cell.length_a   1.000
_cell.length_b   1.000
_cell.length_c   1.000
_cell.angle_alpha   90.00
_cell.angle_beta   90.00
_cell.angle_gamma   90.00
#
_symmetry.space_group_name_H-M   'P 1'
#
loop_
_entity.id
_entity.type
_entity.pdbx_description
1 polymer ?
#
loop_
_entity_poly.entity_id
_entity_poly.type
_entity_poly.pdbx_seq_one_letter_code
_entity_poly.pdbx_strand_id
1 'polypeptide(L)'
;MSDYKNTLNLPETGFPMRGDLAKREPGMLQRWYEQDLYGIIRTAKKGKKTFILHDGPPYANGSIHIGHSVNKILKDIIIKSKGMAGFDSPYVPGWDCHGLPIELKVEQLYGKPGEKLTAAEFRQKCREYAAEQVEGQKKDFIRLGVLGDWDRPYLTMDFKTEANIIRALGKIISNGHLLKGAKPVHWCTDCGSSLAEAEVEYYDKTSPSIDVTFHAADAAAVAAKFGVSHFNGAISLVIWTTTWTLPANRAISLHPDFTYQLVQVDGQCLILAAELVESVMKRAGITEWTVLGSCKGADLELLRFKHPFMDFDVPAILGEHVTLDAGTGAVHTAPGHGPDDFVIGQKYGLEVANPVGPNGCYLTGTYPLLDGKFVFKANDLIVDLLRDKGALLHVEKFLHSYPCCWRHKTPIIFRATPQWFISMDQKGLRQQSLEEIKGVQWIPDWGQARIEMMVANRPDWCISRQRTWGVPMSLFVHKETEQLHPRTVELMEEVAKRVEQDGIQAWWDLDAADILGAEAADYVKVPDTLDVWFDSGSTHASVVDVRPEFQGHSADMYLEGSDQHRGWFMSSLMISTAMKGKAPYKEVLTHGFTVDGQGRKMSKSIGNTVSPQDVMNKLGGDILRLWVASTDYTGEIAVSDEILKRSADSYRRIRNTARFLLANLNGFEPSTDCVAPEDMVVLDRWAVGRALAAQQDIEQAYANYDFHEVVQRLMQFCSVEMGSFYLDIIKDRQYTAKSDSVARRSCQTALYHIVEALVRWMAPIMSFTADEIWGFMPGKRAQYVFTEEWYDGLFGLAEGEPMNDAFWAELLKVRGEVNKVLEQARADKRLGGSLEAAVTLYADSELAARLNSLQDELRFVLLTSAASVAPLADAPADAQASELLKGLKIAFSTAPGEKCPRCWHYTTDIGLVAEHADICGRCVSNVAGDGEKRNFA
;
A
#
# COMPACT_ATOMS: atom_id res chain seq x y z
N MET A 1 43.45 39.07 -33.45
CA MET A 1 42.62 38.80 -32.27
C MET A 1 43.11 37.56 -31.60
N SER A 2 43.59 37.69 -30.40
CA SER A 2 43.96 36.52 -29.55
C SER A 2 42.70 35.69 -29.26
N ASP A 3 42.76 34.40 -29.50
CA ASP A 3 41.62 33.54 -29.18
C ASP A 3 41.61 33.22 -27.69
N TYR A 4 40.83 33.97 -26.90
CA TYR A 4 40.71 33.80 -25.45
C TYR A 4 39.80 32.63 -25.04
N LYS A 5 39.25 31.86 -25.96
CA LYS A 5 38.34 30.72 -25.64
C LYS A 5 39.00 29.67 -24.75
N ASN A 6 40.30 29.42 -24.98
CA ASN A 6 41.05 28.44 -24.22
C ASN A 6 41.38 28.88 -22.78
N THR A 7 41.08 30.14 -22.44
CA THR A 7 41.26 30.69 -21.05
C THR A 7 39.95 30.61 -20.24
N LEU A 8 38.85 30.13 -20.80
CA LEU A 8 37.58 29.96 -20.11
C LEU A 8 37.52 28.61 -19.42
N ASN A 9 36.93 28.57 -18.23
CA ASN A 9 36.66 27.33 -17.49
C ASN A 9 35.30 26.78 -17.94
N LEU A 10 35.26 26.16 -19.11
CA LEU A 10 34.04 25.60 -19.65
C LEU A 10 33.62 24.37 -18.84
N PRO A 11 32.30 24.21 -18.57
CA PRO A 11 31.79 23.06 -17.83
C PRO A 11 32.01 21.76 -18.62
N GLU A 12 32.61 20.76 -18.00
CA GLU A 12 32.89 19.46 -18.60
C GLU A 12 32.64 18.33 -17.60
N THR A 13 31.95 17.29 -18.06
CA THR A 13 31.70 16.07 -17.27
C THR A 13 31.46 14.89 -18.19
N GLY A 14 31.93 13.72 -17.78
CA GLY A 14 31.58 12.45 -18.40
C GLY A 14 30.12 12.01 -18.10
N PHE A 15 29.43 12.66 -17.17
CA PHE A 15 28.04 12.34 -16.84
C PHE A 15 27.11 12.64 -18.04
N PRO A 16 26.40 11.63 -18.58
CA PRO A 16 25.61 11.79 -19.80
C PRO A 16 24.47 12.78 -19.65
N MET A 17 24.24 13.59 -20.69
CA MET A 17 23.14 14.55 -20.73
C MET A 17 21.79 13.83 -20.69
N ARG A 18 21.63 12.73 -21.43
CA ARG A 18 20.40 11.93 -21.46
C ARG A 18 20.50 10.79 -20.47
N GLY A 19 19.41 10.52 -19.74
CA GLY A 19 19.33 9.39 -18.82
C GLY A 19 19.37 8.06 -19.54
N ASP A 20 18.62 7.93 -20.63
CA ASP A 20 18.44 6.67 -21.40
C ASP A 20 18.24 5.45 -20.47
N LEU A 21 17.45 5.65 -19.40
CA LEU A 21 17.34 4.76 -18.26
C LEU A 21 16.94 3.33 -18.66
N ALA A 22 15.96 3.20 -19.56
CA ALA A 22 15.50 1.90 -20.03
C ALA A 22 16.65 1.02 -20.59
N LYS A 23 17.64 1.65 -21.22
CA LYS A 23 18.81 0.96 -21.80
C LYS A 23 19.97 0.80 -20.82
N ARG A 24 20.15 1.75 -19.90
CA ARG A 24 21.35 1.83 -19.05
C ARG A 24 21.18 1.14 -17.71
N GLU A 25 19.98 1.18 -17.12
CA GLU A 25 19.69 0.55 -15.84
C GLU A 25 20.02 -0.95 -15.80
N PRO A 26 19.72 -1.78 -16.83
CA PRO A 26 20.10 -3.19 -16.80
C PRO A 26 21.60 -3.44 -16.60
N GLY A 27 22.47 -2.63 -17.19
CA GLY A 27 23.92 -2.71 -16.97
C GLY A 27 24.34 -2.27 -15.56
N MET A 28 23.63 -1.30 -14.98
CA MET A 28 23.85 -0.88 -13.59
C MET A 28 23.45 -2.00 -12.61
N LEU A 29 22.30 -2.64 -12.85
CA LEU A 29 21.85 -3.80 -12.07
C LEU A 29 22.85 -4.94 -12.13
N GLN A 30 23.34 -5.28 -13.33
CA GLN A 30 24.34 -6.31 -13.49
C GLN A 30 25.56 -6.02 -12.61
N ARG A 31 26.09 -4.79 -12.64
CA ARG A 31 27.20 -4.36 -11.79
C ARG A 31 26.88 -4.49 -10.29
N TRP A 32 25.66 -4.08 -9.86
CA TRP A 32 25.24 -4.19 -8.46
C TRP A 32 25.27 -5.63 -7.96
N TYR A 33 24.84 -6.59 -8.78
CA TYR A 33 24.82 -8.01 -8.42
C TYR A 33 26.18 -8.67 -8.52
N GLU A 34 26.96 -8.37 -9.56
CA GLU A 34 28.34 -8.87 -9.69
C GLU A 34 29.25 -8.43 -8.55
N GLN A 35 29.00 -7.25 -7.98
CA GLN A 35 29.77 -6.68 -6.88
C GLN A 35 29.13 -6.89 -5.49
N ASP A 36 28.00 -7.59 -5.43
CA ASP A 36 27.26 -7.83 -4.19
C ASP A 36 26.95 -6.54 -3.41
N LEU A 37 26.30 -5.59 -4.08
CA LEU A 37 25.93 -4.30 -3.47
C LEU A 37 25.16 -4.49 -2.14
N TYR A 38 24.20 -5.41 -2.10
CA TYR A 38 23.43 -5.65 -0.88
C TYR A 38 24.35 -6.12 0.27
N GLY A 39 25.26 -7.05 0.04
CA GLY A 39 26.25 -7.49 1.02
C GLY A 39 27.20 -6.38 1.48
N ILE A 40 27.63 -5.50 0.55
CA ILE A 40 28.43 -4.30 0.87
C ILE A 40 27.65 -3.38 1.84
N ILE A 41 26.38 -3.10 1.55
CA ILE A 41 25.51 -2.29 2.44
C ILE A 41 25.38 -2.94 3.81
N ARG A 42 25.10 -4.25 3.85
CA ARG A 42 24.97 -5.00 5.12
C ARG A 42 26.23 -4.91 5.96
N THR A 43 27.39 -5.00 5.32
CA THR A 43 28.69 -4.88 6.00
C THR A 43 28.91 -3.46 6.53
N ALA A 44 28.63 -2.44 5.73
CA ALA A 44 28.79 -1.04 6.12
C ALA A 44 27.88 -0.61 7.28
N LYS A 45 26.68 -1.18 7.37
CA LYS A 45 25.68 -0.85 8.40
C LYS A 45 25.73 -1.76 9.63
N LYS A 46 26.63 -2.74 9.65
CA LYS A 46 26.77 -3.69 10.76
C LYS A 46 27.00 -2.98 12.09
N GLY A 47 26.21 -3.33 13.10
CA GLY A 47 26.31 -2.74 14.45
C GLY A 47 25.58 -1.41 14.63
N LYS A 48 24.94 -0.88 13.60
CA LYS A 48 24.00 0.26 13.72
C LYS A 48 22.68 -0.20 14.34
N LYS A 49 21.87 0.75 14.80
CA LYS A 49 20.52 0.46 15.30
C LYS A 49 19.68 -0.21 14.21
N THR A 50 19.05 -1.31 14.56
CA THR A 50 18.26 -2.12 13.61
C THR A 50 16.89 -1.48 13.34
N PHE A 51 16.46 -1.50 12.07
CA PHE A 51 15.10 -1.24 11.65
C PHE A 51 14.64 -2.37 10.73
N ILE A 52 13.59 -3.09 11.11
CA ILE A 52 13.10 -4.25 10.38
C ILE A 52 11.74 -3.92 9.76
N LEU A 53 11.74 -3.81 8.43
CA LEU A 53 10.54 -3.86 7.63
C LEU A 53 10.36 -5.31 7.17
N HIS A 54 9.39 -6.01 7.75
CA HIS A 54 9.08 -7.38 7.35
C HIS A 54 8.25 -7.37 6.07
N ASP A 55 8.71 -8.08 5.05
CA ASP A 55 8.02 -8.14 3.76
C ASP A 55 6.77 -9.03 3.86
N GLY A 56 5.60 -8.47 3.58
CA GLY A 56 4.39 -9.25 3.34
C GLY A 56 4.53 -10.03 2.05
N PRO A 57 4.33 -11.36 2.08
CA PRO A 57 4.65 -12.20 0.95
C PRO A 57 3.60 -12.04 -0.17
N PRO A 58 3.98 -11.54 -1.35
CA PRO A 58 3.10 -11.60 -2.50
C PRO A 58 2.82 -13.06 -2.88
N TYR A 59 1.67 -13.28 -3.48
CA TYR A 59 1.27 -14.62 -3.89
C TYR A 59 2.07 -15.09 -5.11
N ALA A 60 2.61 -16.31 -5.05
CA ALA A 60 3.43 -16.90 -6.10
C ALA A 60 2.58 -17.38 -7.30
N ASN A 61 1.84 -16.47 -7.94
CA ASN A 61 0.96 -16.78 -9.06
C ASN A 61 0.76 -15.57 -9.99
N GLY A 62 1.25 -15.69 -11.21
CA GLY A 62 1.16 -14.67 -12.25
C GLY A 62 2.24 -13.59 -12.19
N SER A 63 2.25 -12.73 -13.20
CA SER A 63 3.17 -11.61 -13.29
C SER A 63 2.80 -10.49 -12.33
N ILE A 64 3.77 -9.69 -11.92
CA ILE A 64 3.50 -8.51 -11.11
C ILE A 64 2.67 -7.48 -11.90
N HIS A 65 1.86 -6.73 -11.18
CA HIS A 65 1.11 -5.59 -11.71
C HIS A 65 1.58 -4.28 -11.05
N ILE A 66 1.04 -3.16 -11.52
CA ILE A 66 1.49 -1.83 -11.07
C ILE A 66 1.35 -1.64 -9.54
N GLY A 67 0.34 -2.23 -8.90
CA GLY A 67 0.17 -2.21 -7.44
C GLY A 67 1.32 -2.90 -6.69
N HIS A 68 1.83 -4.03 -7.21
CA HIS A 68 3.02 -4.67 -6.64
C HIS A 68 4.25 -3.76 -6.75
N SER A 69 4.36 -3.01 -7.86
CA SER A 69 5.47 -2.07 -8.04
C SER A 69 5.40 -0.93 -7.03
N VAL A 70 4.22 -0.37 -6.78
CA VAL A 70 4.01 0.65 -5.73
C VAL A 70 4.47 0.11 -4.37
N ASN A 71 3.99 -1.06 -4.00
CA ASN A 71 4.30 -1.70 -2.72
C ASN A 71 5.82 -1.90 -2.53
N LYS A 72 6.47 -2.54 -3.48
CA LYS A 72 7.91 -2.85 -3.39
C LYS A 72 8.79 -1.61 -3.47
N ILE A 73 8.42 -0.62 -4.28
CA ILE A 73 9.14 0.65 -4.36
C ILE A 73 9.04 1.41 -3.04
N LEU A 74 7.87 1.50 -2.42
CA LEU A 74 7.70 2.15 -1.12
C LEU A 74 8.56 1.47 -0.05
N LYS A 75 8.58 0.14 0.00
CA LYS A 75 9.43 -0.62 0.92
C LYS A 75 10.91 -0.32 0.70
N ASP A 76 11.36 -0.31 -0.54
CA ASP A 76 12.76 -0.03 -0.88
C ASP A 76 13.17 1.41 -0.53
N ILE A 77 12.29 2.38 -0.78
CA ILE A 77 12.54 3.77 -0.37
C ILE A 77 12.72 3.88 1.14
N ILE A 78 11.88 3.19 1.93
CA ILE A 78 11.99 3.17 3.39
C ILE A 78 13.29 2.52 3.82
N ILE A 79 13.63 1.36 3.31
CA ILE A 79 14.86 0.64 3.65
C ILE A 79 16.09 1.51 3.35
N LYS A 80 16.16 2.11 2.17
CA LYS A 80 17.27 2.98 1.78
C LYS A 80 17.33 4.26 2.60
N SER A 81 16.19 4.91 2.85
CA SER A 81 16.16 6.14 3.67
C SER A 81 16.50 5.87 5.14
N LYS A 82 16.09 4.74 5.70
CA LYS A 82 16.54 4.31 7.04
C LYS A 82 18.05 4.07 7.08
N GLY A 83 18.61 3.46 6.03
CA GLY A 83 20.05 3.33 5.88
C GLY A 83 20.78 4.68 5.87
N MET A 84 20.26 5.68 5.13
CA MET A 84 20.77 7.05 5.14
C MET A 84 20.64 7.72 6.51
N ALA A 85 19.60 7.39 7.27
CA ALA A 85 19.39 7.87 8.63
C ALA A 85 20.22 7.13 9.70
N GLY A 86 21.15 6.25 9.29
CA GLY A 86 22.07 5.56 10.20
C GLY A 86 21.55 4.26 10.78
N PHE A 87 20.51 3.66 10.20
CA PHE A 87 20.01 2.35 10.63
C PHE A 87 20.63 1.20 9.85
N ASP A 88 20.70 0.05 10.49
CA ASP A 88 20.89 -1.24 9.87
C ASP A 88 19.51 -1.82 9.54
N SER A 89 19.16 -1.85 8.26
CA SER A 89 17.83 -2.23 7.80
C SER A 89 17.90 -3.40 6.82
N PRO A 90 17.95 -4.65 7.32
CA PRO A 90 17.92 -5.83 6.47
C PRO A 90 16.57 -5.98 5.79
N TYR A 91 16.58 -6.38 4.52
CA TYR A 91 15.35 -6.66 3.78
C TYR A 91 15.41 -8.07 3.19
N VAL A 92 14.54 -8.94 3.69
CA VAL A 92 14.37 -10.30 3.20
C VAL A 92 13.03 -10.39 2.49
N PRO A 93 13.01 -10.45 1.15
CA PRO A 93 11.78 -10.61 0.39
C PRO A 93 11.17 -11.98 0.62
N GLY A 94 9.86 -12.08 0.52
CA GLY A 94 9.15 -13.33 0.73
C GLY A 94 8.05 -13.58 -0.29
N TRP A 95 7.59 -14.84 -0.35
CA TRP A 95 6.45 -15.27 -1.17
C TRP A 95 5.54 -16.24 -0.43
N ASP A 96 4.24 -16.08 -0.68
CA ASP A 96 3.20 -17.02 -0.25
C ASP A 96 2.96 -18.04 -1.36
N CYS A 97 3.17 -19.32 -1.06
CA CYS A 97 3.34 -20.37 -2.07
C CYS A 97 2.31 -21.50 -1.99
N HIS A 98 1.36 -21.48 -1.03
CA HIS A 98 0.34 -22.52 -0.88
C HIS A 98 -1.06 -22.03 -1.29
N GLY A 99 -2.01 -22.96 -1.33
CA GLY A 99 -3.43 -22.67 -1.39
C GLY A 99 -4.04 -22.72 -2.79
N LEU A 100 -5.30 -22.32 -2.83
CA LEU A 100 -6.20 -22.50 -3.98
C LEU A 100 -5.71 -21.91 -5.31
N PRO A 101 -5.14 -20.69 -5.40
CA PRO A 101 -4.81 -20.14 -6.71
C PRO A 101 -3.75 -20.94 -7.48
N ILE A 102 -2.79 -21.53 -6.76
CA ILE A 102 -1.76 -22.40 -7.33
C ILE A 102 -2.36 -23.77 -7.66
N GLU A 103 -3.09 -24.35 -6.72
CA GLU A 103 -3.78 -25.62 -6.88
C GLU A 103 -4.70 -25.61 -8.11
N LEU A 104 -5.54 -24.58 -8.25
CA LEU A 104 -6.44 -24.41 -9.39
C LEU A 104 -5.69 -24.30 -10.73
N LYS A 105 -4.55 -23.63 -10.75
CA LYS A 105 -3.75 -23.51 -11.96
C LYS A 105 -3.13 -24.83 -12.36
N VAL A 106 -2.66 -25.60 -11.41
CA VAL A 106 -2.13 -26.95 -11.64
C VAL A 106 -3.26 -27.92 -12.07
N GLU A 107 -4.45 -27.81 -11.46
CA GLU A 107 -5.64 -28.57 -11.93
C GLU A 107 -5.99 -28.29 -13.40
N GLN A 108 -5.93 -27.03 -13.81
CA GLN A 108 -6.17 -26.63 -15.20
C GLN A 108 -5.17 -27.27 -16.17
N LEU A 109 -3.94 -27.48 -15.74
CA LEU A 109 -2.87 -28.04 -16.56
C LEU A 109 -2.87 -29.57 -16.57
N TYR A 110 -3.16 -30.20 -15.42
CA TYR A 110 -2.94 -31.63 -15.21
C TYR A 110 -4.19 -32.44 -14.80
N GLY A 111 -5.35 -31.77 -14.56
CA GLY A 111 -6.55 -32.41 -13.98
C GLY A 111 -6.50 -32.43 -12.45
N LYS A 112 -7.59 -32.88 -11.83
CA LYS A 112 -7.71 -32.95 -10.37
C LYS A 112 -6.78 -34.01 -9.77
N PRO A 113 -6.37 -33.87 -8.49
CA PRO A 113 -5.61 -34.93 -7.80
C PRO A 113 -6.34 -36.26 -7.83
N GLY A 114 -5.62 -37.34 -8.17
CA GLY A 114 -6.17 -38.67 -8.29
C GLY A 114 -6.74 -39.03 -9.67
N GLU A 115 -6.82 -38.06 -10.63
CA GLU A 115 -7.27 -38.35 -11.99
C GLU A 115 -6.09 -38.77 -12.90
N LYS A 116 -5.11 -37.88 -13.07
CA LYS A 116 -3.91 -38.12 -13.90
C LYS A 116 -2.63 -38.21 -13.06
N LEU A 117 -2.61 -37.53 -11.95
CA LEU A 117 -1.49 -37.50 -11.00
C LEU A 117 -1.97 -38.00 -9.65
N THR A 118 -1.12 -38.71 -8.94
CA THR A 118 -1.32 -38.97 -7.50
C THR A 118 -1.33 -37.67 -6.73
N ALA A 119 -1.85 -37.65 -5.50
CA ALA A 119 -1.83 -36.47 -4.64
C ALA A 119 -0.41 -35.97 -4.35
N ALA A 120 0.56 -36.90 -4.22
CA ALA A 120 1.97 -36.57 -4.04
C ALA A 120 2.57 -35.86 -5.26
N GLU A 121 2.34 -36.42 -6.46
CA GLU A 121 2.79 -35.81 -7.71
C GLU A 121 2.11 -34.45 -7.95
N PHE A 122 0.84 -34.32 -7.59
CA PHE A 122 0.11 -33.07 -7.69
C PHE A 122 0.73 -31.99 -6.78
N ARG A 123 1.07 -32.31 -5.53
CA ARG A 123 1.77 -31.39 -4.61
C ARG A 123 3.12 -30.98 -5.16
N GLN A 124 3.86 -31.92 -5.75
CA GLN A 124 5.14 -31.62 -6.38
C GLN A 124 4.98 -30.65 -7.54
N LYS A 125 3.95 -30.82 -8.38
CA LYS A 125 3.63 -29.89 -9.48
C LYS A 125 3.22 -28.49 -8.96
N CYS A 126 2.50 -28.41 -7.86
CA CYS A 126 2.21 -27.13 -7.21
C CYS A 126 3.47 -26.42 -6.74
N ARG A 127 4.40 -27.15 -6.12
CA ARG A 127 5.70 -26.61 -5.67
C ARG A 127 6.55 -26.11 -6.84
N GLU A 128 6.65 -26.90 -7.90
CA GLU A 128 7.37 -26.51 -9.13
C GLU A 128 6.77 -25.26 -9.78
N TYR A 129 5.46 -25.22 -9.91
CA TYR A 129 4.74 -24.05 -10.45
C TYR A 129 4.98 -22.79 -9.60
N ALA A 130 4.84 -22.90 -8.29
CA ALA A 130 5.09 -21.77 -7.38
C ALA A 130 6.54 -21.27 -7.49
N ALA A 131 7.51 -22.16 -7.55
CA ALA A 131 8.93 -21.81 -7.72
C ALA A 131 9.17 -21.05 -9.03
N GLU A 132 8.56 -21.47 -10.14
CA GLU A 132 8.65 -20.77 -11.43
C GLU A 132 8.06 -19.35 -11.34
N GLN A 133 6.92 -19.17 -10.67
CA GLN A 133 6.29 -17.86 -10.49
C GLN A 133 7.14 -16.94 -9.61
N VAL A 134 7.73 -17.47 -8.54
CA VAL A 134 8.68 -16.74 -7.69
C VAL A 134 9.85 -16.18 -8.52
N GLU A 135 10.48 -17.02 -9.35
CA GLU A 135 11.60 -16.57 -10.18
C GLU A 135 11.19 -15.49 -11.20
N GLY A 136 10.00 -15.60 -11.78
CA GLY A 136 9.45 -14.58 -12.67
C GLY A 136 9.23 -13.23 -11.99
N GLN A 137 8.55 -13.24 -10.85
CA GLN A 137 8.28 -12.02 -10.07
C GLN A 137 9.55 -11.41 -9.50
N LYS A 138 10.49 -12.24 -9.03
CA LYS A 138 11.80 -11.81 -8.52
C LYS A 138 12.57 -10.97 -9.54
N LYS A 139 12.63 -11.42 -10.78
CA LYS A 139 13.27 -10.67 -11.88
C LYS A 139 12.66 -9.28 -12.06
N ASP A 140 11.35 -9.18 -12.02
CA ASP A 140 10.65 -7.91 -12.16
C ASP A 140 10.91 -6.97 -10.96
N PHE A 141 10.90 -7.49 -9.73
CA PHE A 141 11.22 -6.70 -8.54
C PHE A 141 12.68 -6.22 -8.53
N ILE A 142 13.61 -7.06 -8.95
CA ILE A 142 15.01 -6.68 -9.13
C ILE A 142 15.13 -5.56 -10.16
N ARG A 143 14.40 -5.66 -11.28
CA ARG A 143 14.40 -4.64 -12.34
C ARG A 143 13.89 -3.28 -11.86
N LEU A 144 13.02 -3.23 -10.86
CA LEU A 144 12.60 -1.99 -10.20
C LEU A 144 13.70 -1.29 -9.42
N GLY A 145 14.85 -1.92 -9.22
CA GLY A 145 15.94 -1.40 -8.39
C GLY A 145 15.76 -1.66 -6.89
N VAL A 146 14.88 -2.56 -6.52
CA VAL A 146 14.65 -2.97 -5.13
C VAL A 146 15.83 -3.82 -4.65
N LEU A 147 16.49 -3.37 -3.59
CA LEU A 147 17.62 -4.07 -2.96
C LEU A 147 17.14 -4.93 -1.79
N GLY A 148 17.67 -6.14 -1.70
CA GLY A 148 17.34 -7.09 -0.66
C GLY A 148 18.12 -8.39 -0.79
N ASP A 149 17.89 -9.32 0.12
CA ASP A 149 18.48 -10.67 0.07
C ASP A 149 17.72 -11.56 -0.93
N TRP A 150 17.88 -11.27 -2.21
CA TRP A 150 17.22 -12.00 -3.29
C TRP A 150 17.76 -13.42 -3.49
N ASP A 151 18.94 -13.72 -2.98
CA ASP A 151 19.52 -15.06 -3.04
C ASP A 151 18.95 -16.01 -2.00
N ARG A 152 18.47 -15.46 -0.88
CA ARG A 152 17.88 -16.21 0.23
C ARG A 152 16.53 -15.62 0.67
N PRO A 153 15.57 -15.47 -0.24
CA PRO A 153 14.22 -15.04 0.14
C PRO A 153 13.60 -16.05 1.11
N TYR A 154 12.50 -15.69 1.73
CA TYR A 154 11.69 -16.69 2.42
C TYR A 154 10.52 -17.12 1.52
N LEU A 155 10.25 -18.41 1.50
CA LEU A 155 9.09 -19.00 0.83
C LEU A 155 8.26 -19.74 1.88
N THR A 156 6.95 -19.55 1.89
CA THR A 156 6.10 -20.31 2.83
C THR A 156 6.19 -21.83 2.57
N MET A 157 6.62 -22.22 1.36
CA MET A 157 6.85 -23.62 0.97
C MET A 157 8.27 -24.13 1.22
N ASP A 158 9.17 -23.34 1.79
CA ASP A 158 10.47 -23.86 2.25
C ASP A 158 10.23 -24.85 3.39
N PHE A 159 10.90 -25.98 3.35
CA PHE A 159 10.66 -27.08 4.31
C PHE A 159 10.76 -26.64 5.76
N LYS A 160 11.75 -25.81 6.06
CA LYS A 160 11.90 -25.23 7.40
C LYS A 160 10.77 -24.26 7.77
N THR A 161 10.28 -23.49 6.79
CA THR A 161 9.15 -22.58 6.99
C THR A 161 7.86 -23.37 7.20
N GLU A 162 7.60 -24.40 6.39
CA GLU A 162 6.46 -25.32 6.57
C GLU A 162 6.47 -25.96 7.98
N ALA A 163 7.63 -26.43 8.44
CA ALA A 163 7.78 -26.96 9.79
C ALA A 163 7.50 -25.91 10.88
N ASN A 164 7.98 -24.70 10.71
CA ASN A 164 7.74 -23.60 11.66
C ASN A 164 6.29 -23.13 11.67
N ILE A 165 5.57 -23.22 10.57
CA ILE A 165 4.11 -22.99 10.51
C ILE A 165 3.40 -24.03 11.39
N ILE A 166 3.78 -25.30 11.31
CA ILE A 166 3.24 -26.37 12.17
C ILE A 166 3.54 -26.07 13.65
N ARG A 167 4.76 -25.63 13.97
CA ARG A 167 5.15 -25.24 15.34
C ARG A 167 4.35 -24.04 15.86
N ALA A 168 4.04 -23.08 14.98
CA ALA A 168 3.19 -21.94 15.35
C ALA A 168 1.78 -22.40 15.74
N LEU A 169 1.19 -23.32 14.98
CA LEU A 169 -0.09 -23.93 15.35
C LEU A 169 0.02 -24.69 16.67
N GLY A 170 1.08 -25.46 16.87
CA GLY A 170 1.35 -26.17 18.13
C GLY A 170 1.39 -25.24 19.33
N LYS A 171 2.00 -24.07 19.18
CA LYS A 171 2.01 -23.03 20.23
C LYS A 171 0.63 -22.48 20.55
N ILE A 172 -0.16 -22.22 19.52
CA ILE A 172 -1.56 -21.75 19.66
C ILE A 172 -2.41 -22.80 20.39
N ILE A 173 -2.24 -24.08 20.06
CA ILE A 173 -2.90 -25.20 20.74
C ILE A 173 -2.48 -25.27 22.21
N SER A 174 -1.18 -25.19 22.49
CA SER A 174 -0.62 -25.16 23.83
C SER A 174 -1.22 -24.03 24.70
N ASN A 175 -1.52 -22.90 24.09
CA ASN A 175 -2.16 -21.76 24.76
C ASN A 175 -3.69 -21.87 24.86
N GLY A 176 -4.28 -22.94 24.31
CA GLY A 176 -5.71 -23.27 24.45
C GLY A 176 -6.66 -22.50 23.54
N HIS A 177 -6.19 -21.99 22.42
CA HIS A 177 -7.03 -21.21 21.47
C HIS A 177 -7.71 -22.06 20.40
N LEU A 178 -7.33 -23.34 20.23
CA LEU A 178 -7.92 -24.20 19.21
C LEU A 178 -9.27 -24.76 19.67
N LEU A 179 -10.25 -24.72 18.79
CA LEU A 179 -11.60 -25.24 18.99
C LEU A 179 -12.02 -26.08 17.79
N LYS A 180 -12.59 -27.28 18.03
CA LYS A 180 -13.32 -28.05 17.01
C LYS A 180 -14.81 -27.80 17.15
N GLY A 181 -15.51 -27.59 16.05
CA GLY A 181 -16.96 -27.39 16.08
C GLY A 181 -17.58 -27.49 14.68
N ALA A 182 -18.88 -27.74 14.67
CA ALA A 182 -19.72 -27.70 13.45
C ALA A 182 -20.48 -26.37 13.45
N LYS A 183 -19.86 -25.35 12.87
CA LYS A 183 -20.45 -24.00 12.72
C LYS A 183 -20.67 -23.69 11.24
N PRO A 184 -21.63 -22.83 10.88
CA PRO A 184 -21.75 -22.33 9.52
C PRO A 184 -20.47 -21.60 9.10
N VAL A 185 -19.87 -22.06 8.02
CA VAL A 185 -18.70 -21.42 7.41
C VAL A 185 -19.02 -21.06 5.96
N HIS A 186 -18.35 -20.05 5.44
CA HIS A 186 -18.37 -19.80 4.01
C HIS A 186 -17.86 -21.05 3.27
N TRP A 187 -18.66 -21.56 2.36
CA TRP A 187 -18.36 -22.79 1.62
C TRP A 187 -18.48 -22.56 0.12
N CYS A 188 -17.41 -22.81 -0.61
CA CYS A 188 -17.40 -22.80 -2.05
C CYS A 188 -17.65 -24.21 -2.58
N THR A 189 -18.73 -24.39 -3.30
CA THR A 189 -19.13 -25.69 -3.85
C THR A 189 -18.23 -26.14 -5.00
N ASP A 190 -17.63 -25.19 -5.74
CA ASP A 190 -16.66 -25.47 -6.80
C ASP A 190 -15.29 -25.88 -6.24
N CYS A 191 -14.89 -25.25 -5.14
CA CYS A 191 -13.68 -25.61 -4.41
C CYS A 191 -13.85 -26.91 -3.61
N GLY A 192 -15.05 -27.23 -3.14
CA GLY A 192 -15.30 -28.30 -2.17
C GLY A 192 -14.67 -28.03 -0.80
N SER A 193 -14.53 -26.78 -0.39
CA SER A 193 -13.80 -26.35 0.81
C SER A 193 -14.39 -25.11 1.44
N SER A 194 -14.12 -24.96 2.75
CA SER A 194 -14.36 -23.72 3.48
C SER A 194 -13.50 -22.57 2.96
N LEU A 195 -13.96 -21.34 3.13
CA LEU A 195 -13.26 -20.10 2.78
C LEU A 195 -13.10 -19.21 4.02
N ALA A 196 -12.01 -18.45 4.07
CA ALA A 196 -11.86 -17.34 4.99
C ALA A 196 -12.73 -16.14 4.54
N GLU A 197 -13.02 -15.23 5.45
CA GLU A 197 -13.74 -13.98 5.13
C GLU A 197 -13.00 -13.16 4.06
N ALA A 198 -11.68 -13.12 4.10
CA ALA A 198 -10.84 -12.44 3.10
C ALA A 198 -10.87 -13.08 1.70
N GLU A 199 -11.41 -14.29 1.59
CA GLU A 199 -11.58 -15.03 0.34
C GLU A 199 -12.96 -14.89 -0.29
N VAL A 200 -13.80 -14.01 0.29
CA VAL A 200 -15.17 -13.75 -0.17
C VAL A 200 -15.25 -12.35 -0.78
N GLU A 201 -15.82 -12.28 -1.97
CA GLU A 201 -16.14 -11.04 -2.67
C GLU A 201 -17.65 -10.95 -2.86
N TYR A 202 -18.19 -9.75 -2.99
CA TYR A 202 -19.61 -9.53 -3.14
C TYR A 202 -19.95 -9.05 -4.55
N TYR A 203 -20.92 -9.69 -5.17
CA TYR A 203 -21.46 -9.32 -6.48
C TYR A 203 -22.98 -9.26 -6.45
N ASP A 204 -23.53 -8.43 -7.32
CA ASP A 204 -24.97 -8.37 -7.47
C ASP A 204 -25.52 -9.66 -8.06
N LYS A 205 -26.51 -10.24 -7.38
CA LYS A 205 -27.20 -11.45 -7.77
C LYS A 205 -28.70 -11.27 -7.64
N THR A 206 -29.44 -11.77 -8.63
CA THR A 206 -30.88 -11.87 -8.55
C THR A 206 -31.26 -13.24 -8.02
N SER A 207 -32.00 -13.28 -6.91
CA SER A 207 -32.49 -14.51 -6.27
C SER A 207 -34.01 -14.44 -6.11
N PRO A 208 -34.71 -15.61 -6.08
CA PRO A 208 -36.13 -15.62 -5.69
C PRO A 208 -36.26 -15.30 -4.20
N SER A 209 -37.13 -14.37 -3.91
CA SER A 209 -37.56 -14.02 -2.55
C SER A 209 -39.03 -14.44 -2.42
N ILE A 210 -39.37 -15.09 -1.34
CA ILE A 210 -40.70 -15.69 -1.13
C ILE A 210 -41.27 -15.29 0.21
N ASP A 211 -42.60 -15.07 0.23
CA ASP A 211 -43.42 -15.05 1.42
C ASP A 211 -44.11 -16.40 1.58
N VAL A 212 -43.82 -17.09 2.69
CA VAL A 212 -44.26 -18.47 2.93
C VAL A 212 -45.08 -18.53 4.22
N THR A 213 -46.18 -19.24 4.17
CA THR A 213 -47.06 -19.45 5.33
C THR A 213 -46.71 -20.73 6.09
N PHE A 214 -46.57 -20.61 7.39
CA PHE A 214 -46.37 -21.71 8.33
C PHE A 214 -47.66 -21.83 9.19
N HIS A 215 -48.43 -22.88 9.00
CA HIS A 215 -49.69 -23.06 9.72
C HIS A 215 -49.49 -23.31 11.21
N ALA A 216 -50.24 -22.67 12.07
CA ALA A 216 -50.24 -22.95 13.50
C ALA A 216 -50.53 -24.42 13.77
N ALA A 217 -49.70 -25.09 14.61
CA ALA A 217 -50.00 -26.45 15.07
C ALA A 217 -51.24 -26.49 15.98
N ASP A 218 -51.46 -25.44 16.77
CA ASP A 218 -52.67 -25.21 17.58
C ASP A 218 -53.17 -23.77 17.33
N ALA A 219 -54.12 -23.67 16.40
CA ALA A 219 -54.68 -22.39 16.00
C ALA A 219 -55.45 -21.68 17.14
N ALA A 220 -56.08 -22.43 18.05
CA ALA A 220 -56.77 -21.83 19.19
C ALA A 220 -55.80 -21.22 20.20
N ALA A 221 -54.72 -21.91 20.50
CA ALA A 221 -53.66 -21.37 21.40
C ALA A 221 -53.01 -20.11 20.81
N VAL A 222 -52.78 -20.07 19.51
CA VAL A 222 -52.25 -18.89 18.82
C VAL A 222 -53.25 -17.73 18.85
N ALA A 223 -54.53 -17.97 18.48
CA ALA A 223 -55.60 -16.94 18.49
C ALA A 223 -55.78 -16.31 19.86
N ALA A 224 -55.67 -17.11 20.93
CA ALA A 224 -55.81 -16.65 22.31
C ALA A 224 -54.73 -15.60 22.66
N LYS A 225 -53.51 -15.68 22.11
CA LYS A 225 -52.46 -14.68 22.30
C LYS A 225 -52.82 -13.32 21.70
N PHE A 226 -53.62 -13.32 20.64
CA PHE A 226 -54.15 -12.09 20.03
C PHE A 226 -55.46 -11.59 20.67
N GLY A 227 -55.96 -12.30 21.69
CA GLY A 227 -57.27 -12.00 22.28
C GLY A 227 -58.43 -12.32 21.35
N VAL A 228 -58.30 -13.23 20.41
CA VAL A 228 -59.24 -13.58 19.37
C VAL A 228 -59.89 -14.94 19.69
N SER A 229 -61.23 -14.98 19.78
CA SER A 229 -61.99 -16.21 19.99
C SER A 229 -62.72 -16.74 18.74
N HIS A 230 -62.89 -15.90 17.73
CA HIS A 230 -63.55 -16.24 16.46
C HIS A 230 -62.66 -15.85 15.24
N PHE A 231 -62.38 -16.77 14.42
CA PHE A 231 -61.58 -16.59 13.18
C PHE A 231 -62.03 -17.58 12.12
N ASN A 232 -61.71 -17.29 10.85
CA ASN A 232 -62.10 -18.16 9.76
C ASN A 232 -60.86 -18.72 9.04
N GLY A 233 -60.80 -20.05 8.95
CA GLY A 233 -59.72 -20.80 8.26
C GLY A 233 -58.47 -21.06 9.10
N ALA A 234 -57.39 -21.41 8.49
CA ALA A 234 -56.12 -21.69 9.17
C ALA A 234 -55.42 -20.39 9.62
N ILE A 235 -54.76 -20.43 10.77
CA ILE A 235 -53.84 -19.36 11.21
C ILE A 235 -52.43 -19.70 10.77
N SER A 236 -51.79 -18.77 10.10
CA SER A 236 -50.41 -18.94 9.59
C SER A 236 -49.50 -17.77 9.92
N LEU A 237 -48.31 -18.07 10.36
CA LEU A 237 -47.23 -17.09 10.47
C LEU A 237 -46.56 -16.97 9.09
N VAL A 238 -46.43 -15.76 8.57
CA VAL A 238 -45.83 -15.50 7.26
C VAL A 238 -44.38 -15.10 7.45
N ILE A 239 -43.50 -15.83 6.81
CA ILE A 239 -42.05 -15.54 6.78
C ILE A 239 -41.60 -15.06 5.41
N TRP A 240 -40.62 -14.18 5.41
CA TRP A 240 -39.92 -13.76 4.22
C TRP A 240 -38.54 -14.43 4.19
N THR A 241 -38.18 -15.08 3.07
CA THR A 241 -36.93 -15.82 2.97
C THR A 241 -36.51 -16.08 1.52
N THR A 242 -35.33 -16.71 1.36
CA THR A 242 -34.88 -17.37 0.14
C THR A 242 -35.35 -18.85 0.15
N THR A 243 -35.35 -19.50 -1.00
CA THR A 243 -35.97 -20.83 -1.15
C THR A 243 -35.12 -21.98 -0.60
N TRP A 244 -33.85 -22.04 -0.97
CA TRP A 244 -33.03 -23.26 -0.84
C TRP A 244 -32.69 -23.67 0.61
N THR A 245 -32.82 -22.76 1.57
CA THR A 245 -32.55 -23.05 2.99
C THR A 245 -33.76 -23.62 3.75
N LEU A 246 -34.94 -23.58 3.15
CA LEU A 246 -36.16 -24.05 3.80
C LEU A 246 -36.10 -25.50 4.31
N PRO A 247 -35.51 -26.47 3.62
CA PRO A 247 -35.39 -27.85 4.18
C PRO A 247 -34.64 -27.94 5.50
N ALA A 248 -33.78 -26.98 5.75
CA ALA A 248 -32.99 -26.89 7.00
C ALA A 248 -33.64 -26.04 8.08
N ASN A 249 -34.83 -25.47 7.85
CA ASN A 249 -35.56 -24.66 8.82
C ASN A 249 -35.77 -25.41 10.13
N ARG A 250 -35.50 -24.74 11.27
CA ARG A 250 -35.74 -25.32 12.61
C ARG A 250 -36.50 -24.39 13.55
N ALA A 251 -36.69 -23.13 13.15
CA ALA A 251 -37.47 -22.17 13.93
C ALA A 251 -37.91 -20.98 13.07
N ILE A 252 -38.74 -20.14 13.62
CA ILE A 252 -39.13 -18.84 13.09
C ILE A 252 -38.76 -17.78 14.11
N SER A 253 -37.87 -16.86 13.76
CA SER A 253 -37.44 -15.78 14.65
C SER A 253 -38.38 -14.58 14.56
N LEU A 254 -38.80 -14.08 15.71
CA LEU A 254 -39.62 -12.88 15.89
C LEU A 254 -38.87 -11.89 16.77
N HIS A 255 -39.12 -10.60 16.61
CA HIS A 255 -38.56 -9.61 17.53
C HIS A 255 -39.43 -9.52 18.78
N PRO A 256 -38.90 -9.56 20.01
CA PRO A 256 -39.67 -9.58 21.22
C PRO A 256 -40.60 -8.35 21.39
N ASP A 257 -40.11 -7.18 20.99
CA ASP A 257 -40.77 -5.88 21.21
C ASP A 257 -41.67 -5.43 20.06
N PHE A 258 -41.61 -6.10 18.88
CA PHE A 258 -42.47 -5.73 17.76
C PHE A 258 -43.93 -6.15 18.06
N THR A 259 -44.85 -5.36 17.51
CA THR A 259 -46.26 -5.70 17.52
C THR A 259 -46.61 -6.53 16.30
N TYR A 260 -47.17 -7.70 16.50
CA TYR A 260 -47.70 -8.59 15.46
C TYR A 260 -49.20 -8.52 15.43
N GLN A 261 -49.78 -8.58 14.27
CA GLN A 261 -51.20 -8.57 14.02
C GLN A 261 -51.67 -9.89 13.45
N LEU A 262 -52.83 -10.35 13.95
CA LEU A 262 -53.59 -11.43 13.34
C LEU A 262 -54.59 -10.82 12.36
N VAL A 263 -54.35 -11.07 11.07
CA VAL A 263 -55.09 -10.43 9.97
C VAL A 263 -55.94 -11.46 9.23
N GLN A 264 -57.25 -11.27 9.23
CA GLN A 264 -58.18 -12.10 8.46
C GLN A 264 -58.12 -11.65 6.99
N VAL A 265 -57.86 -12.59 6.13
CA VAL A 265 -58.03 -12.49 4.66
C VAL A 265 -59.03 -13.55 4.19
N ASP A 266 -59.32 -13.63 2.89
CA ASP A 266 -60.24 -14.60 2.38
C ASP A 266 -59.83 -16.05 2.74
N GLY A 267 -60.62 -16.71 3.59
CA GLY A 267 -60.44 -18.11 3.99
C GLY A 267 -59.26 -18.46 4.89
N GLN A 268 -58.47 -17.47 5.37
CA GLN A 268 -57.33 -17.71 6.28
C GLN A 268 -57.00 -16.48 7.14
N CYS A 269 -56.22 -16.72 8.18
CA CYS A 269 -55.63 -15.66 9.01
C CYS A 269 -54.13 -15.65 8.90
N LEU A 270 -53.53 -14.46 8.72
CA LEU A 270 -52.10 -14.27 8.61
C LEU A 270 -51.55 -13.50 9.82
N ILE A 271 -50.40 -13.92 10.33
CA ILE A 271 -49.65 -13.21 11.38
C ILE A 271 -48.49 -12.48 10.70
N LEU A 272 -48.45 -11.17 10.90
CA LEU A 272 -47.45 -10.25 10.31
C LEU A 272 -47.09 -9.18 11.34
N ALA A 273 -45.90 -8.61 11.25
CA ALA A 273 -45.61 -7.39 11.99
C ALA A 273 -46.53 -6.26 11.56
N ALA A 274 -47.07 -5.53 12.51
CA ALA A 274 -48.11 -4.50 12.29
C ALA A 274 -47.69 -3.47 11.22
N GLU A 275 -46.46 -3.04 11.26
CA GLU A 275 -45.89 -2.03 10.35
C GLU A 275 -45.74 -2.55 8.91
N LEU A 276 -45.71 -3.85 8.69
CA LEU A 276 -45.50 -4.48 7.40
C LEU A 276 -46.77 -5.06 6.75
N VAL A 277 -47.91 -5.05 7.45
CA VAL A 277 -49.15 -5.62 6.93
C VAL A 277 -49.53 -5.05 5.57
N GLU A 278 -49.59 -3.72 5.45
CA GLU A 278 -49.99 -3.07 4.20
C GLU A 278 -49.05 -3.42 3.02
N SER A 279 -47.73 -3.41 3.27
CA SER A 279 -46.77 -3.72 2.24
C SER A 279 -46.85 -5.18 1.77
N VAL A 280 -47.06 -6.11 2.69
CA VAL A 280 -47.21 -7.55 2.39
C VAL A 280 -48.50 -7.78 1.62
N MET A 281 -49.66 -7.20 2.08
CA MET A 281 -50.92 -7.34 1.36
C MET A 281 -50.84 -6.81 -0.07
N LYS A 282 -50.24 -5.66 -0.23
CA LYS A 282 -50.05 -5.04 -1.55
C LYS A 282 -49.25 -5.95 -2.51
N ARG A 283 -48.09 -6.47 -2.08
CA ARG A 283 -47.31 -7.35 -2.95
C ARG A 283 -47.89 -8.72 -3.18
N ALA A 284 -48.70 -9.21 -2.22
CA ALA A 284 -49.45 -10.44 -2.37
C ALA A 284 -50.77 -10.28 -3.19
N GLY A 285 -51.10 -9.05 -3.60
CA GLY A 285 -52.31 -8.77 -4.38
C GLY A 285 -53.63 -8.89 -3.58
N ILE A 286 -53.52 -8.80 -2.22
CA ILE A 286 -54.69 -8.85 -1.33
C ILE A 286 -55.18 -7.44 -1.12
N THR A 287 -56.45 -7.19 -1.49
CA THR A 287 -57.05 -5.84 -1.44
C THR A 287 -57.96 -5.63 -0.23
N GLU A 288 -58.47 -6.69 0.37
CA GLU A 288 -59.37 -6.64 1.53
C GLU A 288 -58.83 -7.51 2.67
N TRP A 289 -58.66 -6.91 3.82
CA TRP A 289 -58.28 -7.61 5.06
C TRP A 289 -58.85 -6.92 6.30
N THR A 290 -58.91 -7.65 7.39
CA THR A 290 -59.37 -7.15 8.69
C THR A 290 -58.41 -7.56 9.80
N VAL A 291 -57.89 -6.62 10.59
CA VAL A 291 -57.11 -6.92 11.77
C VAL A 291 -58.01 -7.42 12.88
N LEU A 292 -57.80 -8.66 13.32
CA LEU A 292 -58.61 -9.28 14.38
C LEU A 292 -58.05 -8.98 15.78
N GLY A 293 -56.74 -8.92 15.92
CA GLY A 293 -56.08 -8.68 17.18
C GLY A 293 -54.61 -8.43 17.01
N SER A 294 -53.95 -8.03 18.09
CA SER A 294 -52.49 -7.73 18.11
C SER A 294 -51.87 -8.26 19.39
N CYS A 295 -50.60 -8.65 19.33
CA CYS A 295 -49.82 -9.01 20.51
C CYS A 295 -48.32 -8.64 20.28
N LYS A 296 -47.50 -8.77 21.32
CA LYS A 296 -46.05 -8.63 21.19
C LYS A 296 -45.41 -9.93 20.68
N GLY A 297 -44.25 -9.81 20.00
CA GLY A 297 -43.51 -11.01 19.57
C GLY A 297 -43.18 -11.93 20.76
N ALA A 298 -42.87 -11.37 21.92
CA ALA A 298 -42.63 -12.12 23.16
C ALA A 298 -43.81 -13.03 23.55
N ASP A 299 -45.05 -12.65 23.24
CA ASP A 299 -46.23 -13.45 23.56
C ASP A 299 -46.37 -14.71 22.73
N LEU A 300 -45.70 -14.74 21.56
CA LEU A 300 -45.70 -15.85 20.60
C LEU A 300 -44.59 -16.86 20.82
N GLU A 301 -43.69 -16.61 21.77
CA GLU A 301 -42.55 -17.45 22.06
C GLU A 301 -42.94 -18.91 22.31
N LEU A 302 -42.22 -19.84 21.71
CA LEU A 302 -42.39 -21.30 21.78
C LEU A 302 -43.73 -21.86 21.22
N LEU A 303 -44.56 -21.02 20.64
CA LEU A 303 -45.70 -21.53 19.85
C LEU A 303 -45.18 -22.30 18.65
N ARG A 304 -45.86 -23.38 18.28
CA ARG A 304 -45.43 -24.30 17.22
C ARG A 304 -46.21 -24.05 15.92
N PHE A 305 -45.44 -24.13 14.82
CA PHE A 305 -45.97 -23.97 13.46
C PHE A 305 -45.48 -25.13 12.60
N LYS A 306 -46.36 -25.65 11.73
CA LYS A 306 -46.06 -26.74 10.83
C LYS A 306 -45.15 -26.26 9.72
N HIS A 307 -44.07 -27.01 9.47
CA HIS A 307 -43.24 -26.76 8.29
C HIS A 307 -44.08 -26.95 7.02
N PRO A 308 -43.96 -26.10 5.97
CA PRO A 308 -44.87 -26.10 4.82
C PRO A 308 -44.85 -27.38 3.99
N PHE A 309 -43.74 -28.15 4.03
CA PHE A 309 -43.64 -29.41 3.26
C PHE A 309 -42.82 -30.52 3.97
N MET A 310 -42.14 -30.24 5.05
CA MET A 310 -41.50 -31.26 5.88
C MET A 310 -42.46 -31.74 6.97
N ASP A 311 -42.27 -32.98 7.45
CA ASP A 311 -43.16 -33.58 8.46
C ASP A 311 -42.65 -33.34 9.89
N PHE A 312 -42.54 -32.02 10.27
CA PHE A 312 -42.26 -31.62 11.62
C PHE A 312 -42.78 -30.20 11.90
N ASP A 313 -42.93 -29.87 13.20
CA ASP A 313 -43.30 -28.55 13.65
C ASP A 313 -42.06 -27.79 14.15
N VAL A 314 -42.06 -26.48 13.93
CA VAL A 314 -41.00 -25.57 14.37
C VAL A 314 -41.51 -24.55 15.38
N PRO A 315 -40.69 -24.15 16.38
CA PRO A 315 -41.08 -23.13 17.35
C PRO A 315 -40.90 -21.72 16.77
N ALA A 316 -41.73 -20.78 17.24
CA ALA A 316 -41.41 -19.37 17.19
C ALA A 316 -40.39 -19.07 18.31
N ILE A 317 -39.32 -18.35 17.99
CA ILE A 317 -38.27 -17.96 18.91
C ILE A 317 -38.05 -16.46 18.86
N LEU A 318 -37.36 -15.90 19.86
CA LEU A 318 -37.12 -14.47 19.94
C LEU A 318 -35.68 -14.12 19.53
N GLY A 319 -35.55 -13.19 18.58
CA GLY A 319 -34.25 -12.71 18.07
C GLY A 319 -34.26 -11.22 17.75
N GLU A 320 -33.29 -10.48 18.30
CA GLU A 320 -33.16 -9.03 18.09
C GLU A 320 -32.67 -8.67 16.69
N HIS A 321 -32.18 -9.65 15.91
CA HIS A 321 -31.75 -9.49 14.52
C HIS A 321 -32.91 -9.31 13.52
N VAL A 322 -34.13 -9.53 13.94
CA VAL A 322 -35.33 -9.30 13.12
C VAL A 322 -35.58 -7.81 12.97
N THR A 323 -35.73 -7.33 11.72
CA THR A 323 -35.97 -5.90 11.43
C THR A 323 -37.32 -5.66 10.75
N LEU A 324 -37.69 -4.39 10.62
CA LEU A 324 -38.90 -3.94 9.91
C LEU A 324 -38.59 -3.26 8.56
N ASP A 325 -37.33 -3.29 8.13
CA ASP A 325 -36.93 -2.62 6.90
C ASP A 325 -37.49 -3.30 5.64
N ALA A 326 -37.70 -4.61 5.73
CA ALA A 326 -38.25 -5.41 4.65
C ALA A 326 -38.88 -6.70 5.21
N GLY A 327 -39.58 -7.44 4.35
CA GLY A 327 -40.10 -8.76 4.68
C GLY A 327 -41.48 -8.74 5.35
N THR A 328 -41.64 -9.53 6.41
CA THR A 328 -42.89 -9.79 7.12
C THR A 328 -42.80 -9.53 8.64
N GLY A 329 -41.59 -9.24 9.14
CA GLY A 329 -41.30 -9.16 10.58
C GLY A 329 -41.07 -10.53 11.24
N ALA A 330 -41.08 -11.62 10.44
CA ALA A 330 -40.75 -12.95 10.87
C ALA A 330 -39.67 -13.55 9.94
N VAL A 331 -38.63 -14.12 10.51
CA VAL A 331 -37.47 -14.60 9.77
C VAL A 331 -37.32 -16.10 9.94
N HIS A 332 -37.17 -16.79 8.83
CA HIS A 332 -36.77 -18.18 8.79
C HIS A 332 -35.42 -18.39 9.47
N THR A 333 -35.31 -19.43 10.28
CA THR A 333 -34.10 -19.75 11.04
C THR A 333 -33.61 -21.15 10.71
N ALA A 334 -32.42 -21.22 10.07
CA ALA A 334 -31.71 -22.45 9.72
C ALA A 334 -30.31 -22.43 10.30
N PRO A 335 -30.07 -22.97 11.51
CA PRO A 335 -28.78 -22.87 12.21
C PRO A 335 -27.57 -23.39 11.43
N GLY A 336 -27.78 -24.28 10.45
CA GLY A 336 -26.71 -24.79 9.59
C GLY A 336 -26.32 -23.89 8.42
N HIS A 337 -27.10 -22.85 8.12
CA HIS A 337 -26.93 -22.02 6.91
C HIS A 337 -26.85 -20.52 7.16
N GLY A 338 -26.69 -20.07 8.40
CA GLY A 338 -26.49 -18.67 8.75
C GLY A 338 -25.79 -18.50 10.10
N PRO A 339 -24.85 -17.57 10.24
CA PRO A 339 -24.17 -17.30 11.51
C PRO A 339 -25.14 -16.80 12.60
N ASP A 340 -26.03 -15.87 12.27
CA ASP A 340 -27.03 -15.33 13.20
C ASP A 340 -28.00 -16.42 13.62
N ASP A 341 -28.47 -17.26 12.66
CA ASP A 341 -29.34 -18.39 12.91
C ASP A 341 -28.67 -19.44 13.81
N PHE A 342 -27.37 -19.63 13.66
CA PHE A 342 -26.59 -20.53 14.50
C PHE A 342 -26.52 -20.03 15.95
N VAL A 343 -26.22 -18.73 16.15
CA VAL A 343 -26.14 -18.13 17.47
C VAL A 343 -27.46 -18.20 18.20
N ILE A 344 -28.55 -17.80 17.54
CA ILE A 344 -29.89 -17.88 18.15
C ILE A 344 -30.35 -19.34 18.36
N GLY A 345 -29.95 -20.21 17.41
CA GLY A 345 -30.25 -21.65 17.51
C GLY A 345 -29.60 -22.30 18.73
N GLN A 346 -28.34 -21.92 19.05
CA GLN A 346 -27.67 -22.39 20.26
C GLN A 346 -28.42 -21.97 21.53
N LYS A 347 -28.91 -20.73 21.59
CA LYS A 347 -29.71 -20.22 22.75
C LYS A 347 -30.95 -21.06 23.02
N TYR A 348 -31.58 -21.55 21.98
CA TYR A 348 -32.80 -22.37 22.06
C TYR A 348 -32.55 -23.89 21.95
N GLY A 349 -31.30 -24.33 21.84
CA GLY A 349 -30.94 -25.74 21.72
C GLY A 349 -31.45 -26.39 20.44
N LEU A 350 -31.50 -25.60 19.32
CA LEU A 350 -32.00 -26.10 18.05
C LEU A 350 -30.95 -27.02 17.38
N GLU A 351 -31.43 -27.98 16.63
CA GLU A 351 -30.61 -28.82 15.78
C GLU A 351 -29.88 -28.00 14.70
N VAL A 352 -28.59 -28.24 14.51
CA VAL A 352 -27.81 -27.67 13.42
C VAL A 352 -27.92 -28.59 12.20
N ALA A 353 -29.06 -28.52 11.53
CA ALA A 353 -29.31 -29.34 10.35
C ALA A 353 -28.50 -28.87 9.14
N ASN A 354 -27.84 -29.82 8.48
CA ASN A 354 -27.07 -29.55 7.26
C ASN A 354 -27.44 -30.54 6.14
N PRO A 355 -28.56 -30.31 5.45
CA PRO A 355 -29.03 -31.21 4.39
C PRO A 355 -28.27 -31.05 3.07
N VAL A 356 -27.23 -30.20 3.02
CA VAL A 356 -26.47 -29.88 1.80
C VAL A 356 -25.07 -30.46 1.87
N GLY A 357 -24.69 -31.23 0.85
CA GLY A 357 -23.35 -31.81 0.72
C GLY A 357 -22.26 -30.81 0.30
N PRO A 358 -21.00 -31.26 0.31
CA PRO A 358 -19.85 -30.38 -0.07
C PRO A 358 -19.91 -29.88 -1.50
N ASN A 359 -20.62 -30.57 -2.39
CA ASN A 359 -20.84 -30.19 -3.78
C ASN A 359 -22.06 -29.24 -3.97
N GLY A 360 -22.68 -28.79 -2.89
CA GLY A 360 -23.85 -27.92 -2.92
C GLY A 360 -25.16 -28.62 -3.33
N CYS A 361 -25.19 -29.97 -3.35
CA CYS A 361 -26.38 -30.71 -3.63
C CYS A 361 -27.04 -31.21 -2.34
N TYR A 362 -28.38 -31.30 -2.35
CA TYR A 362 -29.09 -31.89 -1.23
C TYR A 362 -28.71 -33.35 -1.04
N LEU A 363 -28.52 -33.77 0.19
CA LEU A 363 -28.22 -35.14 0.57
C LEU A 363 -29.48 -36.03 0.38
N THR A 364 -29.24 -37.31 0.06
CA THR A 364 -30.29 -38.28 -0.04
C THR A 364 -31.04 -38.43 1.29
N GLY A 365 -32.36 -38.39 1.25
CA GLY A 365 -33.21 -38.43 2.44
C GLY A 365 -33.58 -37.03 2.98
N THR A 366 -33.18 -35.97 2.32
CA THR A 366 -33.63 -34.60 2.66
C THR A 366 -35.12 -34.43 2.29
N TYR A 367 -35.43 -34.56 1.02
CA TYR A 367 -36.78 -34.55 0.49
C TYR A 367 -36.76 -35.18 -0.92
N PRO A 368 -37.67 -36.13 -1.27
CA PRO A 368 -37.54 -36.89 -2.52
C PRO A 368 -37.40 -36.07 -3.79
N LEU A 369 -38.06 -34.91 -3.87
CA LEU A 369 -37.99 -34.02 -5.04
C LEU A 369 -36.66 -33.26 -5.11
N LEU A 370 -36.00 -33.07 -3.98
CA LEU A 370 -34.79 -32.25 -3.83
C LEU A 370 -33.51 -33.06 -3.81
N ASP A 371 -33.56 -34.33 -3.41
CA ASP A 371 -32.40 -35.19 -3.24
C ASP A 371 -31.49 -35.17 -4.49
N GLY A 372 -30.20 -34.92 -4.30
CA GLY A 372 -29.23 -34.82 -5.34
C GLY A 372 -29.27 -33.58 -6.21
N LYS A 373 -30.22 -32.66 -6.00
CA LYS A 373 -30.32 -31.41 -6.75
C LYS A 373 -29.38 -30.35 -6.16
N PHE A 374 -28.74 -29.60 -7.05
CA PHE A 374 -27.92 -28.42 -6.66
C PHE A 374 -28.83 -27.30 -6.13
N VAL A 375 -28.48 -26.74 -4.98
CA VAL A 375 -29.36 -25.83 -4.21
C VAL A 375 -29.90 -24.66 -5.02
N PHE A 376 -29.09 -23.99 -5.83
CA PHE A 376 -29.55 -22.85 -6.63
C PHE A 376 -30.40 -23.26 -7.84
N LYS A 377 -30.29 -24.52 -8.32
CA LYS A 377 -31.17 -25.07 -9.35
C LYS A 377 -32.48 -25.63 -8.81
N ALA A 378 -32.53 -25.84 -7.49
CA ALA A 378 -33.73 -26.29 -6.81
C ALA A 378 -34.74 -25.19 -6.46
N ASN A 379 -34.33 -23.91 -6.63
CA ASN A 379 -35.18 -22.76 -6.24
C ASN A 379 -36.58 -22.83 -6.88
N ASP A 380 -36.67 -23.02 -8.18
CA ASP A 380 -37.96 -23.08 -8.89
C ASP A 380 -38.80 -24.32 -8.46
N LEU A 381 -38.16 -25.46 -8.21
CA LEU A 381 -38.80 -26.66 -7.68
C LEU A 381 -39.43 -26.42 -6.30
N ILE A 382 -38.73 -25.65 -5.43
CA ILE A 382 -39.24 -25.31 -4.09
C ILE A 382 -40.40 -24.34 -4.19
N VAL A 383 -40.33 -23.36 -5.07
CA VAL A 383 -41.44 -22.43 -5.35
C VAL A 383 -42.68 -23.19 -5.82
N ASP A 384 -42.51 -24.11 -6.76
CA ASP A 384 -43.66 -24.94 -7.25
C ASP A 384 -44.21 -25.87 -6.15
N LEU A 385 -43.34 -26.49 -5.35
CA LEU A 385 -43.76 -27.31 -4.21
C LEU A 385 -44.57 -26.52 -3.18
N LEU A 386 -44.11 -25.30 -2.85
CA LEU A 386 -44.83 -24.40 -1.92
C LEU A 386 -46.19 -23.99 -2.51
N ARG A 387 -46.27 -23.75 -3.80
CA ARG A 387 -47.51 -23.43 -4.49
C ARG A 387 -48.49 -24.62 -4.46
N ASP A 388 -48.04 -25.82 -4.74
CA ASP A 388 -48.83 -27.04 -4.70
C ASP A 388 -49.33 -27.35 -3.28
N LYS A 389 -48.57 -27.03 -2.26
CA LYS A 389 -48.94 -27.16 -0.84
C LYS A 389 -49.82 -26.00 -0.33
N GLY A 390 -50.08 -24.99 -1.12
CA GLY A 390 -50.88 -23.82 -0.73
C GLY A 390 -50.16 -22.93 0.32
N ALA A 391 -48.84 -23.05 0.43
CA ALA A 391 -48.02 -22.33 1.40
C ALA A 391 -47.30 -21.11 0.83
N LEU A 392 -47.32 -20.88 -0.49
CA LEU A 392 -46.69 -19.72 -1.14
C LEU A 392 -47.68 -18.54 -1.18
N LEU A 393 -47.39 -17.46 -0.46
CA LEU A 393 -48.20 -16.25 -0.50
C LEU A 393 -47.75 -15.32 -1.63
N HIS A 394 -46.45 -15.13 -1.80
CA HIS A 394 -45.86 -14.27 -2.83
C HIS A 394 -44.45 -14.76 -3.25
N VAL A 395 -44.10 -14.47 -4.49
CA VAL A 395 -42.72 -14.68 -5.01
C VAL A 395 -42.32 -13.54 -5.91
N GLU A 396 -41.13 -13.02 -5.69
CA GLU A 396 -40.55 -11.99 -6.57
C GLU A 396 -39.07 -12.23 -6.78
N LYS A 397 -38.49 -11.56 -7.80
CA LYS A 397 -37.06 -11.54 -8.04
C LYS A 397 -36.45 -10.37 -7.30
N PHE A 398 -35.50 -10.64 -6.43
CA PHE A 398 -34.81 -9.67 -5.60
C PHE A 398 -33.34 -9.58 -5.98
N LEU A 399 -32.91 -8.36 -6.33
CA LEU A 399 -31.50 -8.06 -6.61
C LEU A 399 -30.80 -7.65 -5.30
N HIS A 400 -29.74 -8.37 -4.96
CA HIS A 400 -28.98 -8.13 -3.74
C HIS A 400 -27.51 -8.45 -3.91
N SER A 401 -26.69 -7.86 -3.05
CA SER A 401 -25.27 -8.19 -2.94
C SER A 401 -25.10 -9.60 -2.35
N TYR A 402 -24.42 -10.49 -3.04
CA TYR A 402 -24.29 -11.89 -2.68
C TYR A 402 -22.82 -12.31 -2.55
N PRO A 403 -22.43 -13.07 -1.51
CA PRO A 403 -21.09 -13.55 -1.32
C PRO A 403 -20.72 -14.58 -2.39
N CYS A 404 -19.57 -14.38 -3.00
CA CYS A 404 -19.00 -15.22 -4.05
C CYS A 404 -17.56 -15.61 -3.70
N CYS A 405 -17.12 -16.76 -4.21
CA CYS A 405 -15.73 -17.17 -4.10
C CYS A 405 -14.81 -16.21 -4.86
N TRP A 406 -13.79 -15.70 -4.22
CA TRP A 406 -12.85 -14.74 -4.79
C TRP A 406 -12.13 -15.23 -6.07
N ARG A 407 -12.02 -16.55 -6.24
CA ARG A 407 -11.37 -17.19 -7.40
C ARG A 407 -12.30 -17.66 -8.47
N HIS A 408 -13.33 -18.40 -8.09
CA HIS A 408 -14.33 -18.93 -9.05
C HIS A 408 -15.35 -17.87 -9.48
N LYS A 409 -15.50 -16.78 -8.69
CA LYS A 409 -16.52 -15.75 -8.91
C LYS A 409 -17.95 -16.28 -8.89
N THR A 410 -18.12 -17.48 -8.35
CA THR A 410 -19.42 -18.14 -8.21
C THR A 410 -19.99 -17.96 -6.81
N PRO A 411 -21.32 -17.92 -6.67
CA PRO A 411 -21.99 -17.81 -5.38
C PRO A 411 -21.59 -18.93 -4.42
N ILE A 412 -21.30 -18.55 -3.20
CA ILE A 412 -21.03 -19.50 -2.11
C ILE A 412 -22.28 -19.77 -1.27
N ILE A 413 -22.18 -20.73 -0.37
CA ILE A 413 -23.22 -21.02 0.63
C ILE A 413 -22.63 -20.96 2.03
N PHE A 414 -23.48 -20.78 3.03
CA PHE A 414 -23.12 -21.14 4.40
C PHE A 414 -23.42 -22.61 4.62
N ARG A 415 -22.46 -23.33 5.21
CA ARG A 415 -22.60 -24.76 5.46
C ARG A 415 -21.98 -25.11 6.81
N ALA A 416 -22.78 -25.67 7.72
CA ALA A 416 -22.26 -26.20 8.97
C ALA A 416 -21.56 -27.53 8.69
N THR A 417 -20.28 -27.60 9.01
CA THR A 417 -19.46 -28.80 8.86
C THR A 417 -18.41 -28.82 9.97
N PRO A 418 -17.98 -30.00 10.45
CA PRO A 418 -16.91 -30.10 11.43
C PRO A 418 -15.64 -29.44 10.90
N GLN A 419 -15.18 -28.40 11.56
CA GLN A 419 -14.00 -27.61 11.20
C GLN A 419 -13.17 -27.28 12.46
N TRP A 420 -11.96 -26.80 12.23
CA TRP A 420 -11.06 -26.35 13.28
C TRP A 420 -11.00 -24.80 13.26
N PHE A 421 -11.10 -24.22 14.45
CA PHE A 421 -11.18 -22.76 14.62
C PHE A 421 -10.14 -22.29 15.64
N ILE A 422 -9.57 -21.10 15.38
CA ILE A 422 -8.98 -20.29 16.44
C ILE A 422 -10.13 -19.51 17.08
N SER A 423 -10.39 -19.78 18.35
CA SER A 423 -11.46 -19.12 19.09
C SER A 423 -11.06 -17.69 19.43
N MET A 424 -11.95 -16.75 19.13
CA MET A 424 -11.74 -15.34 19.48
C MET A 424 -11.96 -15.06 20.96
N ASP A 425 -12.82 -15.81 21.63
CA ASP A 425 -13.29 -15.47 22.97
C ASP A 425 -12.84 -16.44 24.06
N GLN A 426 -12.59 -17.72 23.73
CA GLN A 426 -12.33 -18.79 24.72
C GLN A 426 -11.16 -18.48 25.67
N LYS A 427 -10.12 -17.82 25.21
CA LYS A 427 -8.93 -17.40 25.98
C LYS A 427 -8.69 -15.90 25.92
N GLY A 428 -9.73 -15.11 25.61
CA GLY A 428 -9.67 -13.65 25.56
C GLY A 428 -8.86 -13.08 24.39
N LEU A 429 -8.68 -13.82 23.31
CA LEU A 429 -7.88 -13.40 22.16
C LEU A 429 -8.38 -12.09 21.55
N ARG A 430 -9.70 -11.93 21.39
CA ARG A 430 -10.34 -10.70 20.88
C ARG A 430 -9.95 -9.49 21.72
N GLN A 431 -10.17 -9.55 23.04
CA GLN A 431 -9.89 -8.45 23.95
C GLN A 431 -8.40 -8.10 23.94
N GLN A 432 -7.53 -9.10 24.01
CA GLN A 432 -6.09 -8.88 24.00
C GLN A 432 -5.62 -8.27 22.68
N SER A 433 -6.17 -8.72 21.55
CA SER A 433 -5.85 -8.14 20.25
C SER A 433 -6.28 -6.67 20.13
N LEU A 434 -7.46 -6.32 20.65
CA LEU A 434 -7.93 -4.93 20.70
C LEU A 434 -7.02 -4.03 21.55
N GLU A 435 -6.48 -4.55 22.66
CA GLU A 435 -5.50 -3.81 23.48
C GLU A 435 -4.17 -3.63 22.74
N GLU A 436 -3.68 -4.68 22.06
CA GLU A 436 -2.42 -4.62 21.30
C GLU A 436 -2.48 -3.63 20.13
N ILE A 437 -3.63 -3.50 19.45
CA ILE A 437 -3.84 -2.52 18.37
C ILE A 437 -3.56 -1.09 18.84
N LYS A 438 -3.90 -0.75 20.09
CA LYS A 438 -3.68 0.60 20.65
C LYS A 438 -2.19 0.93 20.82
N GLY A 439 -1.35 -0.07 20.98
CA GLY A 439 0.11 0.09 21.11
C GLY A 439 0.86 0.20 19.77
N VAL A 440 0.18 0.04 18.65
CA VAL A 440 0.74 0.09 17.29
C VAL A 440 0.52 1.48 16.71
N GLN A 441 1.54 2.01 16.02
CA GLN A 441 1.40 3.24 15.24
C GLN A 441 0.81 2.93 13.87
N TRP A 442 -0.38 3.46 13.61
CA TRP A 442 -1.10 3.29 12.34
C TRP A 442 -0.89 4.51 11.45
N ILE A 443 -0.45 4.29 10.22
CA ILE A 443 -0.14 5.32 9.24
C ILE A 443 -0.85 4.96 7.92
N PRO A 444 -1.89 5.69 7.49
CA PRO A 444 -2.61 6.74 8.25
C PRO A 444 -3.34 6.24 9.49
N ASP A 445 -3.67 7.15 10.38
CA ASP A 445 -4.29 6.87 11.69
C ASP A 445 -5.67 6.19 11.62
N TRP A 446 -6.43 6.43 10.55
CA TRP A 446 -7.73 5.76 10.32
C TRP A 446 -7.61 4.21 10.27
N GLY A 447 -6.41 3.69 10.00
CA GLY A 447 -6.15 2.24 10.01
C GLY A 447 -6.45 1.59 11.35
N GLN A 448 -6.24 2.30 12.46
CA GLN A 448 -6.56 1.80 13.80
C GLN A 448 -8.06 1.51 13.96
N ALA A 449 -8.91 2.49 13.72
CA ALA A 449 -10.35 2.33 13.85
C ALA A 449 -10.90 1.22 12.94
N ARG A 450 -10.32 1.10 11.74
CA ARG A 450 -10.73 0.07 10.78
C ARG A 450 -10.42 -1.35 11.28
N ILE A 451 -9.22 -1.60 11.77
CA ILE A 451 -8.85 -2.93 12.27
C ILE A 451 -9.54 -3.24 13.60
N GLU A 452 -9.71 -2.25 14.48
CA GLU A 452 -10.46 -2.41 15.72
C GLU A 452 -11.90 -2.89 15.46
N MET A 453 -12.60 -2.25 14.53
CA MET A 453 -13.96 -2.66 14.14
C MET A 453 -13.98 -4.08 13.57
N MET A 454 -13.00 -4.43 12.74
CA MET A 454 -12.92 -5.76 12.14
C MET A 454 -12.65 -6.84 13.19
N VAL A 455 -11.77 -6.59 14.15
CA VAL A 455 -11.45 -7.55 15.23
C VAL A 455 -12.61 -7.66 16.21
N ALA A 456 -13.26 -6.55 16.57
CA ALA A 456 -14.40 -6.55 17.48
C ALA A 456 -15.56 -7.42 16.99
N ASN A 457 -15.80 -7.43 15.68
CA ASN A 457 -16.90 -8.17 15.06
C ASN A 457 -16.47 -9.50 14.41
N ARG A 458 -15.18 -9.89 14.57
CA ARG A 458 -14.69 -11.09 13.91
C ARG A 458 -15.28 -12.36 14.55
N PRO A 459 -15.86 -13.28 13.74
CA PRO A 459 -16.20 -14.62 14.22
C PRO A 459 -14.93 -15.43 14.51
N ASP A 460 -15.08 -16.60 15.15
CA ASP A 460 -14.00 -17.55 15.28
C ASP A 460 -13.39 -17.86 13.91
N TRP A 461 -12.07 -17.89 13.84
CA TRP A 461 -11.35 -18.07 12.58
C TRP A 461 -11.28 -19.55 12.20
N CYS A 462 -12.02 -19.95 11.17
CA CYS A 462 -11.92 -21.29 10.59
C CYS A 462 -10.55 -21.43 9.87
N ILE A 463 -9.66 -22.24 10.42
CA ILE A 463 -8.30 -22.44 9.89
C ILE A 463 -8.14 -23.72 9.09
N SER A 464 -9.10 -24.63 9.12
CA SER A 464 -9.06 -25.89 8.35
C SER A 464 -9.57 -25.70 6.93
N ARG A 465 -8.86 -26.31 5.97
CA ARG A 465 -9.22 -26.33 4.54
C ARG A 465 -9.14 -27.73 4.00
N GLN A 466 -10.05 -28.05 3.08
CA GLN A 466 -10.09 -29.32 2.38
C GLN A 466 -9.29 -29.18 1.08
N ARG A 467 -7.95 -29.07 1.19
CA ARG A 467 -7.02 -28.83 0.10
C ARG A 467 -5.98 -29.93 -0.01
N THR A 468 -5.45 -30.10 -1.23
CA THR A 468 -4.32 -30.99 -1.49
C THR A 468 -2.98 -30.27 -1.29
N TRP A 469 -2.88 -28.98 -1.67
CA TRP A 469 -1.69 -28.18 -1.58
C TRP A 469 -1.80 -27.14 -0.47
N GLY A 470 -1.21 -27.41 0.67
CA GLY A 470 -1.18 -26.56 1.86
C GLY A 470 -0.47 -27.26 3.00
N VAL A 471 -0.12 -26.49 4.03
CA VAL A 471 0.50 -27.03 5.25
C VAL A 471 -0.53 -27.87 6.00
N PRO A 472 -0.24 -29.14 6.30
CA PRO A 472 -1.19 -30.00 7.02
C PRO A 472 -1.34 -29.54 8.47
N MET A 473 -2.52 -29.74 9.04
CA MET A 473 -2.77 -29.42 10.45
C MET A 473 -1.97 -30.34 11.40
N SER A 474 -1.51 -31.48 10.95
CA SER A 474 -0.65 -32.41 11.67
C SER A 474 -1.22 -32.90 13.00
N LEU A 475 -2.52 -33.14 13.04
CA LEU A 475 -3.28 -33.52 14.23
C LEU A 475 -3.71 -34.98 14.19
N PHE A 476 -3.69 -35.63 15.35
CA PHE A 476 -4.27 -36.95 15.58
C PHE A 476 -5.50 -36.83 16.48
N VAL A 477 -6.61 -37.40 16.04
CA VAL A 477 -7.90 -37.31 16.71
C VAL A 477 -8.38 -38.73 17.04
N HIS A 478 -8.89 -38.90 18.26
CA HIS A 478 -9.44 -40.19 18.69
C HIS A 478 -10.71 -40.53 17.93
N LYS A 479 -10.79 -41.77 17.43
CA LYS A 479 -11.86 -42.21 16.53
C LYS A 479 -13.29 -42.08 17.09
N GLU A 480 -13.44 -42.36 18.41
CA GLU A 480 -14.76 -42.32 19.07
C GLU A 480 -15.05 -40.99 19.72
N THR A 481 -14.08 -40.41 20.44
CA THR A 481 -14.33 -39.19 21.22
C THR A 481 -14.09 -37.93 20.43
N GLU A 482 -13.47 -38.01 19.25
CA GLU A 482 -13.08 -36.91 18.38
C GLU A 482 -12.16 -35.89 19.05
N GLN A 483 -11.55 -36.23 20.20
CA GLN A 483 -10.64 -35.38 20.92
C GLN A 483 -9.20 -35.51 20.41
N LEU A 484 -8.43 -34.41 20.53
CA LEU A 484 -7.01 -34.42 20.22
C LEU A 484 -6.25 -35.40 21.13
N HIS A 485 -5.20 -35.98 20.57
CA HIS A 485 -4.27 -36.81 21.35
C HIS A 485 -3.69 -35.97 22.52
N PRO A 486 -3.55 -36.52 23.74
CA PRO A 486 -3.00 -35.79 24.89
C PRO A 486 -1.62 -35.20 24.66
N ARG A 487 -0.76 -35.85 23.84
CA ARG A 487 0.57 -35.38 23.46
C ARG A 487 0.61 -34.63 22.14
N THR A 488 -0.46 -33.94 21.77
CA THR A 488 -0.58 -33.29 20.45
C THR A 488 0.59 -32.38 20.13
N VAL A 489 1.04 -31.52 21.05
CA VAL A 489 2.15 -30.57 20.81
C VAL A 489 3.48 -31.31 20.57
N GLU A 490 3.75 -32.37 21.32
CA GLU A 490 4.95 -33.21 21.11
C GLU A 490 4.91 -33.92 19.75
N LEU A 491 3.76 -34.49 19.40
CA LEU A 491 3.57 -35.18 18.12
C LEU A 491 3.70 -34.20 16.95
N MET A 492 3.19 -32.98 17.07
CA MET A 492 3.37 -31.93 16.06
C MET A 492 4.85 -31.55 15.90
N GLU A 493 5.63 -31.50 16.95
CA GLU A 493 7.08 -31.28 16.86
C GLU A 493 7.79 -32.44 16.13
N GLU A 494 7.40 -33.68 16.39
CA GLU A 494 7.95 -34.84 15.66
C GLU A 494 7.59 -34.80 14.15
N VAL A 495 6.38 -34.37 13.82
CA VAL A 495 5.97 -34.13 12.43
C VAL A 495 6.77 -32.98 11.82
N ALA A 496 6.92 -31.85 12.53
CA ALA A 496 7.69 -30.69 12.07
C ALA A 496 9.15 -31.06 11.74
N LYS A 497 9.81 -31.88 12.56
CA LYS A 497 11.17 -32.36 12.27
C LYS A 497 11.25 -33.16 10.96
N ARG A 498 10.24 -33.97 10.66
CA ARG A 498 10.16 -34.72 9.40
C ARG A 498 9.89 -33.80 8.21
N VAL A 499 9.03 -32.79 8.40
CA VAL A 499 8.73 -31.77 7.40
C VAL A 499 9.96 -30.92 7.09
N GLU A 500 10.82 -30.62 8.04
CA GLU A 500 12.11 -29.93 7.78
C GLU A 500 13.01 -30.68 6.79
N GLN A 501 12.88 -31.99 6.73
CA GLN A 501 13.70 -32.84 5.85
C GLN A 501 13.05 -33.06 4.47
N ASP A 502 11.76 -33.35 4.45
CA ASP A 502 11.05 -33.84 3.26
C ASP A 502 9.87 -32.96 2.82
N GLY A 503 9.66 -31.80 3.49
CA GLY A 503 8.51 -30.94 3.24
C GLY A 503 7.19 -31.53 3.73
N ILE A 504 6.08 -30.88 3.38
CA ILE A 504 4.74 -31.29 3.83
C ILE A 504 4.37 -32.73 3.42
N GLN A 505 4.99 -33.28 2.38
CA GLN A 505 4.74 -34.66 1.96
C GLN A 505 5.04 -35.66 3.08
N ALA A 506 5.96 -35.32 3.98
CA ALA A 506 6.30 -36.15 5.14
C ALA A 506 5.08 -36.49 6.02
N TRP A 507 4.12 -35.57 6.14
CA TRP A 507 2.87 -35.86 6.87
C TRP A 507 2.00 -36.89 6.16
N TRP A 508 1.89 -36.78 4.85
CA TRP A 508 1.04 -37.67 4.06
C TRP A 508 1.61 -39.09 3.99
N ASP A 509 2.94 -39.20 3.95
CA ASP A 509 3.64 -40.50 3.90
C ASP A 509 3.79 -41.16 5.30
N LEU A 510 3.57 -40.40 6.38
CA LEU A 510 3.71 -40.87 7.73
C LEU A 510 2.65 -41.94 8.06
N ASP A 511 3.09 -43.13 8.48
CA ASP A 511 2.24 -44.09 9.18
C ASP A 511 2.06 -43.64 10.65
N ALA A 512 0.83 -43.56 11.12
CA ALA A 512 0.53 -43.17 12.50
C ALA A 512 1.22 -44.09 13.52
N ALA A 513 1.43 -45.36 13.19
CA ALA A 513 2.11 -46.31 14.05
C ALA A 513 3.59 -45.98 14.32
N ASP A 514 4.25 -45.24 13.41
CA ASP A 514 5.65 -44.86 13.56
C ASP A 514 5.90 -43.92 14.75
N ILE A 515 4.90 -43.13 15.15
CA ILE A 515 5.00 -42.18 16.25
C ILE A 515 4.00 -42.43 17.38
N LEU A 516 2.91 -43.13 17.12
CA LEU A 516 1.90 -43.49 18.13
C LEU A 516 2.06 -44.91 18.66
N GLY A 517 2.81 -45.78 17.94
CA GLY A 517 2.90 -47.20 18.31
C GLY A 517 1.54 -47.87 18.34
N ALA A 518 1.23 -48.59 19.40
CA ALA A 518 -0.04 -49.32 19.56
C ALA A 518 -1.27 -48.40 19.63
N GLU A 519 -1.11 -47.16 20.10
CA GLU A 519 -2.21 -46.16 20.16
C GLU A 519 -2.73 -45.75 18.80
N ALA A 520 -1.98 -45.99 17.71
CA ALA A 520 -2.38 -45.67 16.36
C ALA A 520 -3.73 -46.34 15.95
N ALA A 521 -4.07 -47.46 16.60
CA ALA A 521 -5.36 -48.13 16.35
C ALA A 521 -6.57 -47.28 16.73
N ASP A 522 -6.43 -46.37 17.70
CA ASP A 522 -7.52 -45.55 18.26
C ASP A 522 -7.57 -44.16 17.68
N TYR A 523 -6.59 -43.76 16.88
CA TYR A 523 -6.46 -42.40 16.33
C TYR A 523 -6.50 -42.38 14.81
N VAL A 524 -6.95 -41.24 14.27
CA VAL A 524 -6.91 -40.92 12.84
C VAL A 524 -6.14 -39.63 12.60
N LYS A 525 -5.43 -39.58 11.49
CA LYS A 525 -4.78 -38.35 10.99
C LYS A 525 -5.85 -37.42 10.46
N VAL A 526 -5.81 -36.14 10.86
CA VAL A 526 -6.67 -35.10 10.29
C VAL A 526 -6.21 -34.82 8.85
N PRO A 527 -7.11 -34.92 7.84
CA PRO A 527 -6.73 -34.73 6.43
C PRO A 527 -6.68 -33.26 6.00
N ASP A 528 -7.11 -32.33 6.85
CA ASP A 528 -7.22 -30.93 6.52
C ASP A 528 -5.85 -30.23 6.48
N THR A 529 -5.77 -29.22 5.64
CA THR A 529 -4.65 -28.28 5.57
C THR A 529 -5.01 -26.95 6.23
N LEU A 530 -4.01 -26.14 6.53
CA LEU A 530 -4.21 -24.80 7.08
C LEU A 530 -4.71 -23.82 6.01
N ASP A 531 -5.47 -22.85 6.46
CA ASP A 531 -5.77 -21.64 5.70
C ASP A 531 -4.45 -20.94 5.29
N VAL A 532 -4.32 -20.54 4.05
CA VAL A 532 -3.14 -19.85 3.52
C VAL A 532 -2.82 -18.55 4.29
N TRP A 533 -3.84 -17.89 4.84
CA TRP A 533 -3.65 -16.71 5.70
C TRP A 533 -2.97 -17.06 7.03
N PHE A 534 -3.01 -18.34 7.43
CA PHE A 534 -2.23 -18.81 8.56
C PHE A 534 -0.74 -18.91 8.21
N ASP A 535 -0.41 -19.37 7.02
CA ASP A 535 0.97 -19.46 6.53
C ASP A 535 1.63 -18.08 6.53
N SER A 536 1.05 -17.11 5.80
CA SER A 536 1.56 -15.74 5.74
C SER A 536 1.44 -15.00 7.08
N GLY A 537 0.37 -15.21 7.82
CA GLY A 537 0.17 -14.60 9.14
C GLY A 537 1.15 -15.06 10.21
N SER A 538 1.73 -16.24 10.07
CA SER A 538 2.73 -16.79 11.01
C SER A 538 4.18 -16.42 10.69
N THR A 539 4.43 -15.63 9.63
CA THR A 539 5.80 -15.31 9.18
C THR A 539 6.62 -14.53 10.21
N HIS A 540 5.98 -13.78 11.12
CA HIS A 540 6.67 -13.19 12.26
C HIS A 540 7.38 -14.26 13.14
N ALA A 541 6.83 -15.47 13.23
CA ALA A 541 7.40 -16.59 13.99
C ALA A 541 8.22 -17.51 13.09
N SER A 542 7.72 -17.85 11.90
CA SER A 542 8.37 -18.80 11.00
C SER A 542 9.56 -18.21 10.24
N VAL A 543 9.67 -16.87 10.17
CA VAL A 543 10.74 -16.16 9.46
C VAL A 543 11.47 -15.19 10.39
N VAL A 544 10.78 -14.19 10.94
CA VAL A 544 11.44 -13.09 11.69
C VAL A 544 12.13 -13.60 12.95
N ASP A 545 11.48 -14.45 13.73
CA ASP A 545 12.06 -14.98 14.98
C ASP A 545 13.27 -15.91 14.75
N VAL A 546 13.39 -16.50 13.57
CA VAL A 546 14.36 -17.59 13.32
C VAL A 546 15.51 -17.20 12.41
N ARG A 547 15.40 -16.12 11.66
CA ARG A 547 16.48 -15.70 10.76
C ARG A 547 17.50 -14.84 11.48
N PRO A 548 18.81 -15.17 11.34
CA PRO A 548 19.87 -14.47 12.08
C PRO A 548 20.01 -13.00 11.70
N GLU A 549 19.58 -12.61 10.49
CA GLU A 549 19.62 -11.23 10.02
C GLU A 549 18.78 -10.28 10.89
N PHE A 550 17.74 -10.80 11.52
CA PHE A 550 16.85 -10.02 12.38
C PHE A 550 17.27 -10.01 13.86
N GLN A 551 18.30 -10.77 14.22
CA GLN A 551 18.95 -10.74 15.53
C GLN A 551 17.98 -10.94 16.73
N GLY A 552 16.85 -11.61 16.52
CA GLY A 552 15.80 -11.81 17.52
C GLY A 552 14.91 -10.59 17.77
N HIS A 553 15.03 -9.53 16.95
CA HIS A 553 14.14 -8.39 17.01
C HIS A 553 12.81 -8.67 16.30
N SER A 554 11.70 -8.17 16.84
CA SER A 554 10.41 -8.13 16.14
C SER A 554 10.43 -7.10 15.01
N ALA A 555 9.50 -7.22 14.07
CA ALA A 555 9.35 -6.24 13.01
C ALA A 555 9.01 -4.84 13.56
N ASP A 556 9.70 -3.83 13.05
CA ASP A 556 9.36 -2.44 13.32
C ASP A 556 8.16 -2.02 12.47
N MET A 557 8.13 -2.44 11.20
CA MET A 557 7.08 -2.03 10.26
C MET A 557 6.52 -3.19 9.43
N TYR A 558 5.18 -3.16 9.24
CA TYR A 558 4.45 -3.83 8.16
C TYR A 558 3.94 -2.77 7.19
N LEU A 559 4.11 -3.00 5.89
CA LEU A 559 3.65 -2.08 4.85
C LEU A 559 2.92 -2.86 3.76
N GLU A 560 1.61 -2.62 3.60
CA GLU A 560 0.81 -3.24 2.54
C GLU A 560 -0.37 -2.32 2.13
N GLY A 561 -1.17 -2.79 1.19
CA GLY A 561 -2.39 -2.12 0.75
C GLY A 561 -3.50 -2.10 1.80
N SER A 562 -4.47 -1.24 1.60
CA SER A 562 -5.60 -1.03 2.53
C SER A 562 -6.52 -2.24 2.70
N ASP A 563 -6.50 -3.19 1.76
CA ASP A 563 -7.22 -4.47 1.86
C ASP A 563 -6.64 -5.40 2.94
N GLN A 564 -5.38 -5.20 3.32
CA GLN A 564 -4.69 -6.07 4.26
C GLN A 564 -5.08 -5.87 5.72
N HIS A 565 -5.92 -4.89 6.05
CA HIS A 565 -6.57 -4.82 7.38
C HIS A 565 -7.46 -6.05 7.64
N ARG A 566 -8.08 -6.59 6.59
CA ARG A 566 -8.85 -7.85 6.67
C ARG A 566 -7.98 -9.08 6.37
N GLY A 567 -6.81 -8.91 5.79
CA GLY A 567 -5.88 -9.96 5.38
C GLY A 567 -4.69 -10.11 6.33
N TRP A 568 -3.51 -9.80 5.84
CA TRP A 568 -2.23 -10.07 6.50
C TRP A 568 -2.02 -9.33 7.81
N PHE A 569 -2.44 -8.05 7.93
CA PHE A 569 -2.34 -7.32 9.19
C PHE A 569 -3.13 -8.00 10.29
N MET A 570 -4.34 -8.47 9.99
CA MET A 570 -5.19 -9.14 10.96
C MET A 570 -4.73 -10.55 11.27
N SER A 571 -4.41 -11.37 10.29
CA SER A 571 -3.96 -12.75 10.51
C SER A 571 -2.65 -12.78 11.31
N SER A 572 -1.70 -11.88 11.00
CA SER A 572 -0.47 -11.73 11.77
C SER A 572 -0.72 -11.31 13.22
N LEU A 573 -1.63 -10.36 13.42
CA LEU A 573 -2.02 -9.90 14.77
C LEU A 573 -2.65 -11.04 15.59
N MET A 574 -3.60 -11.76 15.00
CA MET A 574 -4.28 -12.88 15.68
C MET A 574 -3.30 -13.97 16.08
N ILE A 575 -2.44 -14.40 15.17
CA ILE A 575 -1.46 -15.46 15.42
C ILE A 575 -0.44 -15.01 16.46
N SER A 576 0.12 -13.82 16.34
CA SER A 576 1.10 -13.31 17.29
C SER A 576 0.51 -13.14 18.70
N THR A 577 -0.70 -12.61 18.78
CA THR A 577 -1.41 -12.47 20.06
C THR A 577 -1.73 -13.83 20.67
N ALA A 578 -2.21 -14.80 19.88
CA ALA A 578 -2.49 -16.15 20.35
C ALA A 578 -1.23 -16.90 20.78
N MET A 579 -0.07 -16.65 20.17
CA MET A 579 1.21 -17.29 20.49
C MET A 579 1.96 -16.61 21.63
N LYS A 580 2.04 -15.28 21.61
CA LYS A 580 2.99 -14.48 22.40
C LYS A 580 2.30 -13.42 23.28
N GLY A 581 1.00 -13.16 23.08
CA GLY A 581 0.25 -12.14 23.78
C GLY A 581 0.57 -10.71 23.35
N LYS A 582 1.16 -10.49 22.16
CA LYS A 582 1.52 -9.16 21.65
C LYS A 582 1.44 -9.07 20.15
N ALA A 583 1.28 -7.83 19.63
CA ALA A 583 1.33 -7.54 18.21
C ALA A 583 2.71 -7.88 17.60
N PRO A 584 2.77 -8.32 16.32
CA PRO A 584 4.02 -8.69 15.66
C PRO A 584 4.77 -7.50 15.06
N TYR A 585 4.20 -6.31 15.10
CA TYR A 585 4.70 -5.07 14.49
C TYR A 585 4.53 -3.88 15.42
N LYS A 586 5.37 -2.85 15.25
CA LYS A 586 5.28 -1.58 15.99
C LYS A 586 4.56 -0.51 15.19
N GLU A 587 4.76 -0.50 13.87
CA GLU A 587 4.14 0.43 12.91
C GLU A 587 3.45 -0.35 11.79
N VAL A 588 2.31 0.16 11.33
CA VAL A 588 1.63 -0.34 10.12
C VAL A 588 1.40 0.82 9.18
N LEU A 589 2.07 0.77 8.04
CA LEU A 589 1.92 1.74 6.97
C LEU A 589 1.01 1.17 5.88
N THR A 590 0.00 1.94 5.47
CA THR A 590 -1.00 1.50 4.50
C THR A 590 -0.99 2.38 3.27
N HIS A 591 -0.91 1.77 2.09
CA HIS A 591 -1.10 2.45 0.81
C HIS A 591 -2.46 2.15 0.19
N GLY A 592 -2.95 3.05 -0.66
CA GLY A 592 -4.18 2.88 -1.41
C GLY A 592 -4.02 1.96 -2.64
N PHE A 593 -5.11 1.83 -3.38
CA PHE A 593 -5.13 1.08 -4.62
C PHE A 593 -4.67 1.93 -5.81
N THR A 594 -4.13 1.25 -6.81
CA THR A 594 -3.81 1.89 -8.10
C THR A 594 -5.04 1.96 -8.98
N VAL A 595 -5.26 3.13 -9.57
CA VAL A 595 -6.40 3.45 -10.45
C VAL A 595 -5.89 4.04 -11.77
N ASP A 596 -6.74 4.07 -12.80
CA ASP A 596 -6.41 4.74 -14.04
C ASP A 596 -6.45 6.28 -13.91
N GLY A 597 -6.10 7.01 -14.96
CA GLY A 597 -6.07 8.47 -14.95
C GLY A 597 -7.44 9.16 -14.69
N GLN A 598 -8.54 8.40 -14.72
CA GLN A 598 -9.89 8.85 -14.41
C GLN A 598 -10.39 8.37 -13.04
N GLY A 599 -9.52 7.74 -12.24
CA GLY A 599 -9.87 7.23 -10.92
C GLY A 599 -10.64 5.90 -10.94
N ARG A 600 -10.63 5.15 -12.06
CA ARG A 600 -11.33 3.88 -12.16
C ARG A 600 -10.39 2.72 -11.85
N LYS A 601 -10.93 1.68 -11.22
CA LYS A 601 -10.19 0.42 -10.99
C LYS A 601 -9.67 -0.14 -12.32
N MET A 602 -8.39 -0.50 -12.34
CA MET A 602 -7.78 -1.13 -13.50
C MET A 602 -8.19 -2.58 -13.64
N SER A 603 -8.54 -2.99 -14.85
CA SER A 603 -8.79 -4.39 -15.18
C SER A 603 -8.45 -4.69 -16.65
N LYS A 604 -8.06 -5.95 -16.91
CA LYS A 604 -7.77 -6.39 -18.28
C LYS A 604 -9.00 -6.31 -19.18
N SER A 605 -10.19 -6.53 -18.62
CA SER A 605 -11.46 -6.46 -19.36
C SER A 605 -11.81 -5.06 -19.84
N ILE A 606 -11.44 -4.02 -19.10
CA ILE A 606 -11.63 -2.62 -19.46
C ILE A 606 -10.52 -2.12 -20.38
N GLY A 607 -9.34 -2.80 -20.37
CA GLY A 607 -8.18 -2.41 -21.17
C GLY A 607 -7.43 -1.17 -20.66
N ASN A 608 -7.64 -0.80 -19.40
CA ASN A 608 -7.03 0.37 -18.75
C ASN A 608 -5.84 0.03 -17.85
N THR A 609 -5.26 -1.15 -17.98
CA THR A 609 -4.12 -1.59 -17.17
C THR A 609 -2.81 -0.98 -17.67
N VAL A 610 -1.94 -0.60 -16.73
CA VAL A 610 -0.56 -0.18 -16.98
C VAL A 610 0.36 -1.29 -16.50
N SER A 611 1.19 -1.81 -17.42
CA SER A 611 2.19 -2.84 -17.10
C SER A 611 3.46 -2.18 -16.57
N PRO A 612 3.96 -2.56 -15.39
CA PRO A 612 5.24 -2.02 -14.89
C PRO A 612 6.42 -2.41 -15.78
N GLN A 613 6.38 -3.58 -16.41
CA GLN A 613 7.40 -4.04 -17.34
C GLN A 613 7.49 -3.10 -18.57
N ASP A 614 6.35 -2.69 -19.13
CA ASP A 614 6.30 -1.76 -20.26
C ASP A 614 6.82 -0.37 -19.87
N VAL A 615 6.49 0.11 -18.68
CA VAL A 615 7.00 1.39 -18.17
C VAL A 615 8.51 1.35 -18.01
N MET A 616 9.05 0.30 -17.39
CA MET A 616 10.49 0.14 -17.20
C MET A 616 11.25 0.03 -18.54
N ASN A 617 10.66 -0.66 -19.51
CA ASN A 617 11.26 -0.83 -20.84
C ASN A 617 11.22 0.43 -21.72
N LYS A 618 10.28 1.34 -21.45
CA LYS A 618 10.15 2.61 -22.20
C LYS A 618 10.82 3.78 -21.48
N LEU A 619 10.60 3.92 -20.19
CA LEU A 619 10.99 5.11 -19.43
C LEU A 619 12.09 4.82 -18.39
N GLY A 620 12.23 3.56 -17.96
CA GLY A 620 13.16 3.15 -16.90
C GLY A 620 12.52 3.02 -15.53
N GLY A 621 13.23 2.33 -14.64
CA GLY A 621 12.79 2.09 -13.26
C GLY A 621 12.78 3.36 -12.40
N ASP A 622 13.75 4.25 -12.56
CA ASP A 622 13.80 5.51 -11.81
C ASP A 622 12.60 6.42 -12.07
N ILE A 623 12.03 6.42 -13.28
CA ILE A 623 10.81 7.18 -13.58
C ILE A 623 9.61 6.57 -12.83
N LEU A 624 9.50 5.25 -12.82
CA LEU A 624 8.45 4.54 -12.09
C LEU A 624 8.57 4.78 -10.57
N ARG A 625 9.79 4.74 -10.04
CA ARG A 625 10.09 5.04 -8.64
C ARG A 625 9.76 6.48 -8.27
N LEU A 626 10.12 7.43 -9.14
CA LEU A 626 9.80 8.85 -8.95
C LEU A 626 8.29 9.10 -8.99
N TRP A 627 7.55 8.43 -9.89
CA TRP A 627 6.09 8.51 -9.92
C TRP A 627 5.49 8.05 -8.59
N VAL A 628 5.90 6.89 -8.07
CA VAL A 628 5.42 6.38 -6.78
C VAL A 628 5.70 7.37 -5.64
N ALA A 629 6.91 7.88 -5.57
CA ALA A 629 7.30 8.85 -4.54
C ALA A 629 6.57 10.21 -4.68
N SER A 630 6.21 10.61 -5.90
CA SER A 630 5.55 11.90 -6.17
C SER A 630 4.08 11.92 -5.80
N THR A 631 3.47 10.78 -5.49
CA THR A 631 2.05 10.63 -5.23
C THR A 631 1.81 10.51 -3.73
N ASP A 632 0.73 11.11 -3.23
CA ASP A 632 0.21 10.77 -1.90
C ASP A 632 -0.37 9.35 -1.97
N TYR A 633 0.44 8.37 -1.58
CA TYR A 633 0.10 6.94 -1.66
C TYR A 633 -0.90 6.48 -0.60
N THR A 634 -1.27 7.32 0.36
CA THR A 634 -2.24 6.97 1.42
C THR A 634 -3.66 6.88 0.90
N GLY A 635 -3.96 7.53 -0.23
CA GLY A 635 -5.20 7.42 -0.98
C GLY A 635 -5.06 6.59 -2.25
N GLU A 636 -6.00 6.72 -3.17
CA GLU A 636 -5.92 6.09 -4.49
C GLU A 636 -4.77 6.68 -5.33
N ILE A 637 -4.03 5.82 -5.99
CA ILE A 637 -2.82 6.17 -6.74
C ILE A 637 -3.13 6.11 -8.23
N ALA A 638 -3.29 7.27 -8.85
CA ALA A 638 -3.57 7.36 -10.29
C ALA A 638 -2.31 7.14 -11.13
N VAL A 639 -2.45 6.39 -12.22
CA VAL A 639 -1.39 6.18 -13.21
C VAL A 639 -1.94 6.26 -14.63
N SER A 640 -1.22 6.96 -15.49
CA SER A 640 -1.48 7.07 -16.94
C SER A 640 -0.20 7.46 -17.66
N ASP A 641 -0.16 7.34 -18.98
CA ASP A 641 0.98 7.80 -19.78
C ASP A 641 1.27 9.28 -19.57
N GLU A 642 0.24 10.12 -19.40
CA GLU A 642 0.40 11.56 -19.13
C GLU A 642 1.05 11.80 -17.78
N ILE A 643 0.60 11.11 -16.72
CA ILE A 643 1.18 11.22 -15.38
C ILE A 643 2.65 10.78 -15.39
N LEU A 644 2.97 9.68 -16.06
CA LEU A 644 4.34 9.19 -16.19
C LEU A 644 5.24 10.14 -16.99
N LYS A 645 4.71 10.81 -18.02
CA LYS A 645 5.44 11.87 -18.74
C LYS A 645 5.77 13.06 -17.85
N ARG A 646 4.87 13.47 -16.97
CA ARG A 646 5.14 14.53 -15.99
C ARG A 646 6.25 14.13 -15.02
N SER A 647 6.26 12.87 -14.58
CA SER A 647 7.35 12.34 -13.75
C SER A 647 8.69 12.34 -14.51
N ALA A 648 8.68 12.00 -15.79
CA ALA A 648 9.86 12.08 -16.64
C ALA A 648 10.37 13.52 -16.83
N ASP A 649 9.48 14.51 -16.91
CA ASP A 649 9.85 15.93 -16.96
C ASP A 649 10.48 16.41 -15.65
N SER A 650 9.94 16.01 -14.50
CA SER A 650 10.51 16.27 -13.18
C SER A 650 11.90 15.64 -13.05
N TYR A 651 12.03 14.38 -13.45
CA TYR A 651 13.32 13.68 -13.50
C TYR A 651 14.37 14.45 -14.33
N ARG A 652 13.98 14.93 -15.51
CA ARG A 652 14.88 15.66 -16.41
C ARG A 652 15.42 16.95 -15.75
N ARG A 653 14.60 17.67 -15.04
CA ARG A 653 15.00 18.88 -14.31
C ARG A 653 16.02 18.56 -13.22
N ILE A 654 15.75 17.52 -12.40
CA ILE A 654 16.68 17.09 -11.35
C ILE A 654 18.00 16.64 -11.97
N ARG A 655 17.96 15.84 -13.01
CA ARG A 655 19.15 15.37 -13.73
C ARG A 655 19.97 16.52 -14.32
N ASN A 656 19.34 17.52 -14.91
CA ASN A 656 20.01 18.70 -15.47
C ASN A 656 20.73 19.49 -14.37
N THR A 657 20.11 19.64 -13.18
CA THR A 657 20.76 20.27 -12.04
C THR A 657 22.01 19.49 -11.61
N ALA A 658 21.88 18.19 -11.42
CA ALA A 658 23.01 17.34 -11.07
C ALA A 658 24.15 17.43 -12.10
N ARG A 659 23.82 17.43 -13.40
CA ARG A 659 24.80 17.55 -14.47
C ARG A 659 25.52 18.90 -14.45
N PHE A 660 24.81 19.98 -14.18
CA PHE A 660 25.41 21.31 -14.03
C PHE A 660 26.43 21.34 -12.87
N LEU A 661 26.04 20.77 -11.72
CA LEU A 661 26.92 20.67 -10.55
C LEU A 661 28.21 19.88 -10.90
N LEU A 662 28.07 18.72 -11.47
CA LEU A 662 29.19 17.84 -11.83
C LEU A 662 30.12 18.49 -12.88
N ALA A 663 29.54 19.12 -13.90
CA ALA A 663 30.30 19.74 -14.99
C ALA A 663 31.14 20.93 -14.50
N ASN A 664 30.67 21.67 -13.53
CA ASN A 664 31.37 22.81 -12.94
C ASN A 664 32.37 22.42 -11.83
N LEU A 665 32.37 21.17 -11.43
CA LEU A 665 33.38 20.58 -10.53
C LEU A 665 34.58 19.99 -11.29
N ASN A 666 34.67 20.15 -12.60
CA ASN A 666 35.80 19.72 -13.39
C ASN A 666 37.09 20.36 -12.88
N GLY A 667 38.10 19.54 -12.59
CA GLY A 667 39.37 19.97 -12.04
C GLY A 667 39.33 20.44 -10.59
N PHE A 668 38.29 20.09 -9.83
CA PHE A 668 38.17 20.37 -8.40
C PHE A 668 38.52 19.12 -7.57
N GLU A 669 39.47 19.26 -6.67
CA GLU A 669 39.89 18.23 -5.71
C GLU A 669 39.48 18.65 -4.30
N PRO A 670 38.44 18.02 -3.68
CA PRO A 670 37.92 18.46 -2.39
C PRO A 670 38.96 18.54 -1.27
N SER A 671 39.96 17.66 -1.29
CA SER A 671 41.00 17.61 -0.24
C SER A 671 41.95 18.81 -0.25
N THR A 672 42.07 19.52 -1.38
CA THR A 672 43.02 20.66 -1.55
C THR A 672 42.35 21.95 -1.92
N ASP A 673 41.21 21.91 -2.60
CA ASP A 673 40.59 23.07 -3.26
C ASP A 673 39.40 23.67 -2.50
N CYS A 674 38.91 23.00 -1.45
CA CYS A 674 37.82 23.52 -0.63
C CYS A 674 38.24 24.81 0.08
N VAL A 675 37.38 25.82 -0.03
CA VAL A 675 37.53 27.08 0.66
C VAL A 675 36.83 27.01 2.03
N ALA A 676 37.45 27.47 3.07
CA ALA A 676 36.83 27.52 4.40
C ALA A 676 35.56 28.40 4.37
N PRO A 677 34.51 28.09 5.13
CA PRO A 677 33.25 28.82 5.09
C PRO A 677 33.38 30.31 5.29
N GLU A 678 34.26 30.74 6.20
CA GLU A 678 34.56 32.16 6.50
C GLU A 678 35.20 32.93 5.34
N ASP A 679 35.89 32.20 4.43
CA ASP A 679 36.57 32.80 3.28
C ASP A 679 35.73 32.69 1.99
N MET A 680 34.59 32.03 2.04
CA MET A 680 33.70 31.89 0.89
C MET A 680 32.91 33.17 0.58
N VAL A 681 32.61 33.37 -0.68
CA VAL A 681 31.67 34.38 -1.16
C VAL A 681 30.32 34.23 -0.46
N VAL A 682 29.68 35.34 -0.04
CA VAL A 682 28.45 35.25 0.78
C VAL A 682 27.31 34.48 0.07
N LEU A 683 27.11 34.71 -1.23
CA LEU A 683 26.13 33.98 -2.03
C LEU A 683 26.36 32.48 -2.02
N ASP A 684 27.63 32.05 -2.07
CA ASP A 684 27.98 30.63 -2.04
C ASP A 684 27.67 29.99 -0.68
N ARG A 685 27.95 30.70 0.40
CA ARG A 685 27.56 30.28 1.76
C ARG A 685 26.03 30.19 1.89
N TRP A 686 25.30 31.16 1.36
CA TRP A 686 23.85 31.14 1.32
C TRP A 686 23.33 29.91 0.58
N ALA A 687 23.90 29.56 -0.57
CA ALA A 687 23.50 28.40 -1.35
C ALA A 687 23.67 27.09 -0.56
N VAL A 688 24.78 26.92 0.16
CA VAL A 688 24.99 25.78 1.08
C VAL A 688 23.97 25.81 2.23
N GLY A 689 23.66 26.97 2.76
CA GLY A 689 22.64 27.16 3.80
C GLY A 689 21.24 26.75 3.29
N ARG A 690 20.91 27.04 2.04
CA ARG A 690 19.65 26.58 1.42
C ARG A 690 19.62 25.06 1.28
N ALA A 691 20.74 24.43 0.95
CA ALA A 691 20.86 22.97 0.93
C ALA A 691 20.68 22.39 2.34
N LEU A 692 21.22 23.04 3.37
CA LEU A 692 21.00 22.61 4.77
C LEU A 692 19.52 22.65 5.16
N ALA A 693 18.84 23.75 4.84
CA ALA A 693 17.41 23.88 5.10
C ALA A 693 16.60 22.82 4.32
N ALA A 694 16.94 22.60 3.04
CA ALA A 694 16.31 21.56 2.23
C ALA A 694 16.54 20.17 2.82
N GLN A 695 17.74 19.87 3.30
CA GLN A 695 18.05 18.59 3.94
C GLN A 695 17.22 18.36 5.20
N GLN A 696 17.07 19.35 6.03
CA GLN A 696 16.23 19.24 7.25
C GLN A 696 14.78 18.91 6.90
N ASP A 697 14.21 19.60 5.90
CA ASP A 697 12.86 19.31 5.41
C ASP A 697 12.75 17.89 4.84
N ILE A 698 13.73 17.47 4.03
CA ILE A 698 13.77 16.18 3.36
C ILE A 698 13.96 15.03 4.36
N GLU A 699 14.87 15.18 5.33
CA GLU A 699 15.06 14.18 6.38
C GLU A 699 13.78 13.99 7.21
N GLN A 700 13.10 15.09 7.55
CA GLN A 700 11.82 15.01 8.26
C GLN A 700 10.73 14.33 7.43
N ALA A 701 10.64 14.66 6.14
CA ALA A 701 9.68 14.03 5.24
C ALA A 701 9.94 12.52 5.07
N TYR A 702 11.19 12.10 4.94
CA TYR A 702 11.54 10.68 4.95
C TYR A 702 11.20 9.99 6.28
N ALA A 703 11.47 10.66 7.41
CA ALA A 703 11.16 10.12 8.74
C ALA A 703 9.65 9.92 8.95
N ASN A 704 8.83 10.80 8.36
CA ASN A 704 7.37 10.73 8.40
C ASN A 704 6.76 9.84 7.30
N TYR A 705 7.58 9.31 6.40
CA TYR A 705 7.15 8.56 5.20
C TYR A 705 6.35 9.39 4.19
N ASP A 706 6.53 10.72 4.18
CA ASP A 706 5.88 11.68 3.27
C ASP A 706 6.73 11.90 2.00
N PHE A 707 6.85 10.89 1.16
CA PHE A 707 7.78 10.91 0.03
C PHE A 707 7.41 11.92 -1.05
N HIS A 708 6.13 12.27 -1.19
CA HIS A 708 5.71 13.34 -2.10
C HIS A 708 6.24 14.71 -1.65
N GLU A 709 6.37 14.95 -0.35
CA GLU A 709 7.00 16.16 0.18
C GLU A 709 8.51 16.18 -0.08
N VAL A 710 9.18 15.02 -0.02
CA VAL A 710 10.58 14.89 -0.45
C VAL A 710 10.73 15.33 -1.90
N VAL A 711 9.90 14.82 -2.80
CA VAL A 711 9.96 15.16 -4.23
C VAL A 711 9.65 16.64 -4.47
N GLN A 712 8.64 17.17 -3.82
CA GLN A 712 8.28 18.60 -3.94
C GLN A 712 9.44 19.49 -3.47
N ARG A 713 10.03 19.19 -2.31
CA ARG A 713 11.15 19.96 -1.76
C ARG A 713 12.38 19.87 -2.65
N LEU A 714 12.68 18.68 -3.17
CA LEU A 714 13.76 18.45 -4.12
C LEU A 714 13.56 19.26 -5.41
N MET A 715 12.35 19.24 -5.97
CA MET A 715 12.00 20.01 -7.17
C MET A 715 12.11 21.52 -6.93
N GLN A 716 11.63 22.00 -5.80
CA GLN A 716 11.76 23.42 -5.44
C GLN A 716 13.22 23.83 -5.32
N PHE A 717 14.04 23.04 -4.65
CA PHE A 717 15.48 23.31 -4.53
C PHE A 717 16.15 23.33 -5.90
N CYS A 718 15.96 22.31 -6.73
CA CYS A 718 16.61 22.23 -8.04
C CYS A 718 16.13 23.32 -9.02
N SER A 719 14.83 23.59 -9.08
CA SER A 719 14.26 24.47 -10.09
C SER A 719 14.27 25.94 -9.68
N VAL A 720 13.98 26.25 -8.42
CA VAL A 720 13.81 27.63 -7.93
C VAL A 720 15.09 28.13 -7.29
N GLU A 721 15.51 27.51 -6.20
CA GLU A 721 16.66 28.00 -5.42
C GLU A 721 17.98 27.89 -6.21
N MET A 722 18.17 26.78 -6.90
CA MET A 722 19.36 26.55 -7.73
C MET A 722 19.16 27.06 -9.16
N GLY A 723 18.24 26.46 -9.92
CA GLY A 723 18.14 26.64 -11.35
C GLY A 723 17.84 28.05 -11.79
N SER A 724 16.85 28.72 -11.19
CA SER A 724 16.43 30.08 -11.58
C SER A 724 17.18 31.23 -10.86
N PHE A 725 18.02 30.91 -9.90
CA PHE A 725 18.74 31.91 -9.13
C PHE A 725 20.25 31.62 -9.03
N TYR A 726 20.66 30.76 -8.11
CA TYR A 726 22.09 30.55 -7.79
C TYR A 726 22.91 30.10 -8.98
N LEU A 727 22.51 29.00 -9.64
CA LEU A 727 23.27 28.44 -10.76
C LEU A 727 23.30 29.36 -11.97
N ASP A 728 22.31 30.21 -12.12
CA ASP A 728 22.26 31.19 -13.20
C ASP A 728 23.24 32.34 -12.96
N ILE A 729 23.29 32.85 -11.73
CA ILE A 729 24.17 33.96 -11.34
C ILE A 729 25.65 33.54 -11.44
N ILE A 730 26.01 32.36 -10.98
CA ILE A 730 27.41 31.95 -10.87
C ILE A 730 28.06 31.57 -12.20
N LYS A 731 27.30 31.45 -13.30
CA LYS A 731 27.84 31.07 -14.61
C LYS A 731 28.98 31.99 -15.05
N ASP A 732 28.82 33.30 -14.94
CA ASP A 732 29.88 34.27 -15.32
C ASP A 732 31.13 34.01 -14.50
N ARG A 733 31.02 34.03 -13.19
CA ARG A 733 32.14 33.83 -12.24
C ARG A 733 32.80 32.47 -12.46
N GLN A 734 32.02 31.41 -12.58
CA GLN A 734 32.48 30.04 -12.76
C GLN A 734 33.30 29.86 -14.04
N TYR A 735 32.84 30.53 -15.13
CA TYR A 735 33.46 30.37 -16.47
C TYR A 735 34.60 31.33 -16.72
N THR A 736 34.54 32.54 -16.17
CA THR A 736 35.48 33.61 -16.52
C THR A 736 36.52 33.95 -15.47
N ALA A 737 36.31 33.59 -14.20
CA ALA A 737 37.32 33.80 -13.16
C ALA A 737 38.58 33.00 -13.37
N LYS A 738 39.69 33.39 -12.78
CA LYS A 738 40.94 32.63 -12.80
C LYS A 738 40.72 31.25 -12.17
N SER A 739 41.21 30.20 -12.83
CA SER A 739 40.85 28.79 -12.48
C SER A 739 41.11 28.40 -11.04
N ASP A 740 42.16 28.92 -10.42
CA ASP A 740 42.59 28.64 -9.04
C ASP A 740 42.24 29.77 -8.05
N SER A 741 41.48 30.78 -8.49
CA SER A 741 41.12 31.91 -7.64
C SER A 741 40.10 31.53 -6.54
N VAL A 742 40.15 32.23 -5.42
CA VAL A 742 39.17 32.08 -4.34
C VAL A 742 37.76 32.29 -4.87
N ALA A 743 37.55 33.27 -5.73
CA ALA A 743 36.24 33.54 -6.34
C ALA A 743 35.65 32.34 -7.05
N ARG A 744 36.46 31.56 -7.78
CA ARG A 744 36.05 30.32 -8.45
C ARG A 744 35.95 29.15 -7.49
N ARG A 745 36.95 28.94 -6.64
CA ARG A 745 37.00 27.82 -5.68
C ARG A 745 35.91 27.90 -4.64
N SER A 746 35.55 29.11 -4.18
CA SER A 746 34.38 29.31 -3.31
C SER A 746 33.10 28.75 -3.92
N CYS A 747 32.83 29.08 -5.18
CA CYS A 747 31.71 28.57 -5.91
C CYS A 747 31.76 27.04 -6.06
N GLN A 748 32.87 26.49 -6.47
CA GLN A 748 33.07 25.02 -6.61
C GLN A 748 32.89 24.32 -5.27
N THR A 749 33.36 24.91 -4.15
CA THR A 749 33.14 24.38 -2.81
C THR A 749 31.65 24.27 -2.50
N ALA A 750 30.88 25.33 -2.79
CA ALA A 750 29.42 25.28 -2.62
C ALA A 750 28.76 24.19 -3.47
N LEU A 751 29.13 24.10 -4.76
CA LEU A 751 28.61 23.06 -5.67
C LEU A 751 28.96 21.65 -5.20
N TYR A 752 30.16 21.46 -4.65
CA TYR A 752 30.57 20.18 -4.05
C TYR A 752 29.69 19.78 -2.88
N HIS A 753 29.50 20.67 -1.89
CA HIS A 753 28.64 20.40 -0.75
C HIS A 753 27.19 20.14 -1.16
N ILE A 754 26.70 20.90 -2.14
CA ILE A 754 25.33 20.71 -2.68
C ILE A 754 25.17 19.36 -3.36
N VAL A 755 26.11 18.91 -4.21
CA VAL A 755 25.98 17.62 -4.88
C VAL A 755 26.15 16.45 -3.91
N GLU A 756 27.00 16.58 -2.88
CA GLU A 756 27.10 15.59 -1.79
C GLU A 756 25.78 15.38 -1.06
N ALA A 757 25.05 16.46 -0.80
CA ALA A 757 23.73 16.40 -0.18
C ALA A 757 22.67 15.89 -1.16
N LEU A 758 22.59 16.47 -2.36
CA LEU A 758 21.60 16.17 -3.38
C LEU A 758 21.58 14.68 -3.77
N VAL A 759 22.74 14.08 -4.00
CA VAL A 759 22.83 12.68 -4.41
C VAL A 759 22.28 11.75 -3.32
N ARG A 760 22.47 12.10 -2.05
CA ARG A 760 21.92 11.34 -0.92
C ARG A 760 20.41 11.53 -0.77
N TRP A 761 19.91 12.75 -0.97
CA TRP A 761 18.46 12.99 -0.91
C TRP A 761 17.69 12.18 -1.93
N MET A 762 18.24 12.06 -3.13
CA MET A 762 17.58 11.36 -4.23
C MET A 762 17.82 9.85 -4.25
N ALA A 763 18.85 9.35 -3.57
CA ALA A 763 19.25 7.94 -3.64
C ALA A 763 18.13 6.94 -3.26
N PRO A 764 17.31 7.15 -2.22
CA PRO A 764 16.21 6.24 -1.92
C PRO A 764 15.14 6.17 -3.00
N ILE A 765 14.93 7.24 -3.75
CA ILE A 765 13.88 7.35 -4.78
C ILE A 765 14.43 7.01 -6.17
N MET A 766 15.42 7.78 -6.64
CA MET A 766 16.05 7.62 -7.96
C MET A 766 17.40 6.90 -7.82
N SER A 767 17.34 5.64 -7.41
CA SER A 767 18.51 4.88 -6.98
C SER A 767 19.53 4.67 -8.09
N PHE A 768 19.10 4.41 -9.32
CA PHE A 768 20.02 4.24 -10.46
C PHE A 768 20.73 5.52 -10.80
N THR A 769 20.03 6.63 -10.87
CA THR A 769 20.60 7.94 -11.20
C THR A 769 21.52 8.44 -10.09
N ALA A 770 21.19 8.22 -8.84
CA ALA A 770 22.04 8.56 -7.70
C ALA A 770 23.37 7.80 -7.74
N ASP A 771 23.34 6.50 -8.00
CA ASP A 771 24.56 5.70 -8.17
C ASP A 771 25.40 6.18 -9.35
N GLU A 772 24.77 6.56 -10.46
CA GLU A 772 25.45 7.15 -11.60
C GLU A 772 26.14 8.47 -11.25
N ILE A 773 25.44 9.39 -10.62
CA ILE A 773 25.99 10.67 -10.16
C ILE A 773 27.19 10.44 -9.23
N TRP A 774 27.05 9.53 -8.28
CA TRP A 774 28.10 9.18 -7.33
C TRP A 774 29.41 8.79 -7.99
N GLY A 775 29.35 8.05 -9.09
CA GLY A 775 30.53 7.64 -9.87
C GLY A 775 31.25 8.77 -10.61
N PHE A 776 30.62 9.94 -10.78
CA PHE A 776 31.20 11.12 -11.44
C PHE A 776 31.61 12.24 -10.49
N MET A 777 31.36 12.08 -9.19
CA MET A 777 31.72 13.08 -8.19
C MET A 777 33.22 13.08 -7.88
N PRO A 778 33.84 14.25 -7.63
CA PRO A 778 35.25 14.36 -7.32
C PRO A 778 35.59 13.86 -5.90
N GLY A 779 36.85 13.53 -5.69
CA GLY A 779 37.38 13.13 -4.39
C GLY A 779 37.34 11.62 -4.12
N LYS A 780 38.02 11.21 -3.05
CA LYS A 780 38.00 9.81 -2.59
C LYS A 780 36.71 9.53 -1.82
N ARG A 781 36.00 8.48 -2.17
CA ARG A 781 34.70 8.15 -1.63
C ARG A 781 34.42 6.66 -1.52
N ALA A 782 33.40 6.27 -0.78
CA ALA A 782 32.89 4.91 -0.75
C ALA A 782 32.45 4.46 -2.16
N GLN A 783 32.43 3.16 -2.39
CA GLN A 783 32.09 2.61 -3.70
C GLN A 783 30.64 2.95 -4.12
N TYR A 784 29.73 2.97 -3.17
CA TYR A 784 28.29 3.22 -3.40
C TYR A 784 27.72 4.23 -2.42
N VAL A 785 26.87 5.11 -2.90
CA VAL A 785 26.14 6.09 -2.08
C VAL A 785 25.25 5.43 -1.01
N PHE A 786 24.74 4.23 -1.26
CA PHE A 786 23.85 3.52 -0.34
C PHE A 786 24.51 3.04 0.96
N THR A 787 25.83 3.09 1.06
CA THR A 787 26.59 2.81 2.29
C THR A 787 26.73 4.03 3.20
N GLU A 788 26.41 5.20 2.68
CA GLU A 788 26.55 6.48 3.36
C GLU A 788 25.38 6.81 4.28
N GLU A 789 25.54 7.88 5.03
CA GLU A 789 24.46 8.53 5.81
C GLU A 789 24.19 9.91 5.23
N TRP A 790 23.16 10.61 5.76
CA TRP A 790 22.90 12.00 5.36
C TRP A 790 24.18 12.83 5.48
N TYR A 791 24.36 13.74 4.54
CA TYR A 791 25.59 14.52 4.47
C TYR A 791 25.68 15.50 5.64
N ASP A 792 26.76 15.46 6.40
CA ASP A 792 26.98 16.28 7.60
C ASP A 792 27.87 17.53 7.36
N GLY A 793 28.33 17.70 6.11
CA GLY A 793 29.20 18.79 5.73
C GLY A 793 28.52 20.11 5.37
N LEU A 794 27.18 20.19 5.45
CA LEU A 794 26.44 21.40 5.15
C LEU A 794 26.53 22.41 6.32
N PHE A 795 26.52 23.70 5.99
CA PHE A 795 26.56 24.79 6.94
C PHE A 795 25.66 25.94 6.47
N GLY A 796 25.12 26.70 7.39
CA GLY A 796 24.36 27.91 7.12
C GLY A 796 25.18 29.18 7.11
N LEU A 797 24.53 30.32 6.90
CA LEU A 797 25.10 31.62 7.13
C LEU A 797 25.39 31.81 8.63
N ALA A 798 26.42 32.59 8.95
CA ALA A 798 26.77 32.90 10.34
C ALA A 798 25.62 33.66 11.04
N GLU A 799 25.46 33.46 12.34
CA GLU A 799 24.50 34.20 13.14
C GLU A 799 24.84 35.71 13.09
N GLY A 800 23.82 36.52 12.80
CA GLY A 800 23.97 37.99 12.66
C GLY A 800 24.52 38.43 11.31
N GLU A 801 24.67 37.55 10.34
CA GLU A 801 25.08 37.90 8.96
C GLU A 801 24.12 38.94 8.39
N PRO A 802 24.56 40.12 7.94
CA PRO A 802 23.69 41.14 7.37
C PRO A 802 22.99 40.65 6.07
N MET A 803 23.69 39.84 5.26
CA MET A 803 23.16 39.25 4.04
C MET A 803 22.59 37.85 4.36
N ASN A 804 21.60 37.81 5.23
CA ASN A 804 20.91 36.60 5.67
C ASN A 804 19.89 36.09 4.65
N ASP A 805 19.15 35.04 5.01
CA ASP A 805 18.12 34.45 4.12
C ASP A 805 17.04 35.47 3.71
N ALA A 806 16.63 36.38 4.60
CA ALA A 806 15.66 37.42 4.28
C ALA A 806 16.20 38.43 3.25
N PHE A 807 17.47 38.78 3.35
CA PHE A 807 18.16 39.61 2.36
C PHE A 807 18.14 38.98 0.96
N TRP A 808 18.56 37.76 0.87
CA TRP A 808 18.59 37.04 -0.41
C TRP A 808 17.19 36.74 -0.97
N ALA A 809 16.20 36.50 -0.12
CA ALA A 809 14.81 36.33 -0.54
C ALA A 809 14.22 37.64 -1.11
N GLU A 810 14.56 38.77 -0.54
CA GLU A 810 14.17 40.07 -1.08
C GLU A 810 14.89 40.37 -2.39
N LEU A 811 16.18 40.10 -2.46
CA LEU A 811 16.97 40.25 -3.69
C LEU A 811 16.47 39.37 -4.84
N LEU A 812 15.99 38.17 -4.53
CA LEU A 812 15.31 37.29 -5.51
C LEU A 812 14.06 37.98 -6.09
N LYS A 813 13.27 38.66 -5.26
CA LYS A 813 12.11 39.44 -5.72
C LYS A 813 12.54 40.61 -6.60
N VAL A 814 13.57 41.37 -6.18
CA VAL A 814 14.13 42.47 -7.00
C VAL A 814 14.57 41.95 -8.37
N ARG A 815 15.32 40.84 -8.40
CA ARG A 815 15.76 40.21 -9.65
C ARG A 815 14.58 39.78 -10.53
N GLY A 816 13.54 39.23 -9.92
CA GLY A 816 12.31 38.84 -10.64
C GLY A 816 11.64 40.04 -11.32
N GLU A 817 11.55 41.19 -10.63
CA GLU A 817 10.99 42.44 -11.17
C GLU A 817 11.87 43.01 -12.28
N VAL A 818 13.20 43.00 -12.10
CA VAL A 818 14.16 43.41 -13.15
C VAL A 818 14.02 42.54 -14.38
N ASN A 819 13.90 41.22 -14.23
CA ASN A 819 13.72 40.30 -15.35
C ASN A 819 12.44 40.58 -16.12
N LYS A 820 11.32 40.93 -15.47
CA LYS A 820 10.08 41.35 -16.16
C LYS A 820 10.32 42.57 -17.06
N VAL A 821 11.01 43.58 -16.56
CA VAL A 821 11.33 44.80 -17.33
C VAL A 821 12.21 44.49 -18.53
N LEU A 822 13.24 43.65 -18.33
CA LEU A 822 14.17 43.25 -19.40
C LEU A 822 13.50 42.34 -20.42
N GLU A 823 12.61 41.46 -20.05
CA GLU A 823 11.83 40.59 -20.95
C GLU A 823 10.88 41.42 -21.81
N GLN A 824 10.20 42.43 -21.22
CA GLN A 824 9.36 43.35 -21.98
C GLN A 824 10.20 44.16 -23.00
N ALA A 825 11.39 44.62 -22.58
CA ALA A 825 12.31 45.32 -23.47
C ALA A 825 12.79 44.45 -24.64
N ARG A 826 12.99 43.14 -24.41
CA ARG A 826 13.31 42.19 -25.50
C ARG A 826 12.14 41.98 -26.44
N ALA A 827 10.92 41.81 -25.90
CA ALA A 827 9.72 41.67 -26.70
C ALA A 827 9.50 42.89 -27.60
N ASP A 828 9.80 44.10 -27.10
CA ASP A 828 9.74 45.35 -27.81
C ASP A 828 10.94 45.60 -28.74
N LYS A 829 11.88 44.64 -28.83
CA LYS A 829 13.14 44.74 -29.62
C LYS A 829 14.04 45.93 -29.23
N ARG A 830 13.95 46.42 -28.01
CA ARG A 830 14.79 47.47 -27.46
C ARG A 830 16.08 46.93 -26.82
N LEU A 831 16.13 45.61 -26.61
CA LEU A 831 17.23 44.90 -25.98
C LEU A 831 17.43 43.55 -26.64
N GLY A 832 18.67 43.14 -26.92
CA GLY A 832 18.97 41.81 -27.45
C GLY A 832 19.21 40.79 -26.37
N GLY A 833 20.02 41.12 -25.37
CA GLY A 833 20.33 40.25 -24.22
C GLY A 833 20.49 41.04 -22.93
N SER A 834 20.37 40.36 -21.77
CA SER A 834 20.44 41.02 -20.46
C SER A 834 21.80 41.74 -20.22
N LEU A 835 22.90 41.19 -20.75
CA LEU A 835 24.22 41.81 -20.67
C LEU A 835 24.39 43.09 -21.50
N GLU A 836 23.45 43.43 -22.40
CA GLU A 836 23.40 44.72 -23.08
C GLU A 836 22.80 45.82 -22.21
N ALA A 837 22.23 45.47 -21.07
CA ALA A 837 21.53 46.42 -20.22
C ALA A 837 22.43 46.98 -19.11
N ALA A 838 22.22 48.28 -18.85
CA ALA A 838 22.51 48.95 -17.60
C ALA A 838 21.20 49.25 -16.87
N VAL A 839 21.05 48.73 -15.66
CA VAL A 839 19.82 48.85 -14.86
C VAL A 839 20.01 49.88 -13.73
N THR A 840 19.02 50.77 -13.59
CA THR A 840 18.94 51.65 -12.43
C THR A 840 17.74 51.26 -11.56
N LEU A 841 18.02 50.96 -10.30
CA LEU A 841 17.01 50.62 -9.29
C LEU A 841 16.72 51.89 -8.44
N TYR A 842 15.53 52.47 -8.62
CA TYR A 842 15.06 53.59 -7.80
C TYR A 842 14.33 52.98 -6.60
N ALA A 843 14.98 53.08 -5.45
CA ALA A 843 14.52 52.42 -4.24
C ALA A 843 14.32 53.38 -3.08
N ASP A 844 13.44 53.01 -2.15
CA ASP A 844 13.35 53.71 -0.88
C ASP A 844 14.66 53.55 -0.08
N SER A 845 14.86 54.37 0.98
CA SER A 845 16.11 54.43 1.70
C SER A 845 16.55 53.11 2.32
N GLU A 846 15.60 52.29 2.72
CA GLU A 846 15.89 51.02 3.38
C GLU A 846 16.33 49.97 2.35
N LEU A 847 15.56 49.78 1.27
CA LEU A 847 15.92 48.90 0.18
C LEU A 847 17.20 49.35 -0.54
N ALA A 848 17.36 50.66 -0.75
CA ALA A 848 18.57 51.23 -1.35
C ALA A 848 19.84 50.93 -0.54
N ALA A 849 19.79 51.02 0.79
CA ALA A 849 20.91 50.62 1.64
C ALA A 849 21.30 49.17 1.51
N ARG A 850 20.28 48.26 1.45
CA ARG A 850 20.50 46.81 1.25
C ARG A 850 21.09 46.52 -0.14
N LEU A 851 20.54 47.08 -1.20
CA LEU A 851 21.06 46.92 -2.55
C LEU A 851 22.49 47.45 -2.72
N ASN A 852 22.78 48.60 -2.16
CA ASN A 852 24.12 49.20 -2.20
C ASN A 852 25.18 48.42 -1.42
N SER A 853 24.76 47.57 -0.47
CA SER A 853 25.73 46.72 0.27
C SER A 853 26.42 45.70 -0.63
N LEU A 854 25.84 45.33 -1.78
CA LEU A 854 26.45 44.46 -2.80
C LEU A 854 27.49 45.23 -3.66
N GLN A 855 27.58 46.54 -3.58
CA GLN A 855 28.49 47.35 -4.39
C GLN A 855 28.39 47.01 -5.91
N ASP A 856 29.49 46.95 -6.63
CA ASP A 856 29.50 46.60 -8.06
C ASP A 856 29.02 45.15 -8.35
N GLU A 857 28.98 44.27 -7.35
CA GLU A 857 28.55 42.89 -7.52
C GLU A 857 27.04 42.74 -7.70
N LEU A 858 26.25 43.79 -7.44
CA LEU A 858 24.81 43.83 -7.74
C LEU A 858 24.51 43.49 -9.20
N ARG A 859 25.34 43.99 -10.16
CA ARG A 859 25.18 43.71 -11.58
C ARG A 859 25.26 42.22 -11.94
N PHE A 860 26.05 41.43 -11.22
CA PHE A 860 26.15 39.99 -11.43
C PHE A 860 24.94 39.25 -10.94
N VAL A 861 24.32 39.67 -9.84
CA VAL A 861 23.04 39.10 -9.37
C VAL A 861 21.93 39.39 -10.37
N LEU A 862 21.92 40.58 -10.97
CA LEU A 862 20.91 40.98 -11.97
C LEU A 862 21.23 40.48 -13.37
N LEU A 863 22.42 39.90 -13.61
CA LEU A 863 22.92 39.45 -14.91
C LEU A 863 22.91 40.58 -15.97
N THR A 864 23.37 41.74 -15.57
CA THR A 864 23.52 42.95 -16.40
C THR A 864 24.96 43.45 -16.45
N SER A 865 25.32 44.25 -17.42
CA SER A 865 26.67 44.80 -17.51
C SER A 865 26.92 45.94 -16.51
N ALA A 866 25.88 46.61 -16.11
CA ALA A 866 25.93 47.62 -15.06
C ALA A 866 24.65 47.66 -14.23
N ALA A 867 24.77 47.95 -12.95
CA ALA A 867 23.65 48.18 -12.06
C ALA A 867 23.93 49.34 -11.12
N SER A 868 22.98 50.22 -10.92
CA SER A 868 23.07 51.37 -10.00
C SER A 868 21.80 51.49 -9.18
N VAL A 869 21.95 52.05 -8.00
CA VAL A 869 20.84 52.33 -7.07
C VAL A 869 20.72 53.83 -6.89
N ALA A 870 19.52 54.37 -7.01
CA ALA A 870 19.22 55.78 -6.83
C ALA A 870 17.98 55.95 -5.93
N PRO A 871 17.82 57.14 -5.32
CA PRO A 871 16.62 57.40 -4.51
C PRO A 871 15.35 57.24 -5.31
N LEU A 872 14.29 56.70 -4.70
CA LEU A 872 13.00 56.50 -5.34
C LEU A 872 12.40 57.82 -5.87
N ALA A 873 12.67 58.96 -5.21
CA ALA A 873 12.22 60.27 -5.61
C ALA A 873 12.81 60.75 -6.97
N ASP A 874 13.97 60.22 -7.34
CA ASP A 874 14.66 60.59 -8.57
C ASP A 874 14.22 59.71 -9.79
N ALA A 875 13.23 58.85 -9.61
CA ALA A 875 12.76 57.96 -10.66
C ALA A 875 12.14 58.74 -11.83
N PRO A 876 12.62 58.50 -13.07
CA PRO A 876 12.02 59.14 -14.24
C PRO A 876 10.59 58.63 -14.47
N ALA A 877 9.81 59.38 -15.22
CA ALA A 877 8.38 59.10 -15.43
C ALA A 877 8.11 57.76 -16.12
N ASP A 878 9.06 57.26 -16.90
CA ASP A 878 9.01 55.99 -17.65
C ASP A 878 9.60 54.78 -16.86
N ALA A 879 10.12 55.03 -15.64
CA ALA A 879 10.57 53.96 -14.76
C ALA A 879 9.40 53.07 -14.32
N GLN A 880 9.53 51.78 -14.53
CA GLN A 880 8.47 50.82 -14.22
C GLN A 880 8.40 50.54 -12.71
N ALA A 881 7.22 50.74 -12.12
CA ALA A 881 7.01 50.38 -10.72
C ALA A 881 6.96 48.86 -10.53
N SER A 882 7.61 48.37 -9.46
CA SER A 882 7.52 46.97 -9.08
C SER A 882 6.10 46.63 -8.61
N GLU A 883 5.61 45.48 -9.02
CA GLU A 883 4.34 44.93 -8.53
C GLU A 883 4.47 44.34 -7.15
N LEU A 884 5.63 43.73 -6.84
CA LEU A 884 5.89 43.03 -5.59
C LEU A 884 6.48 43.87 -4.49
N LEU A 885 7.24 44.95 -4.85
CA LEU A 885 7.99 45.80 -3.94
C LEU A 885 7.58 47.25 -4.09
N LYS A 886 6.71 47.75 -3.23
CA LYS A 886 6.13 49.11 -3.32
C LYS A 886 7.16 50.24 -3.36
N GLY A 887 8.34 50.03 -2.77
CA GLY A 887 9.44 50.96 -2.69
C GLY A 887 10.46 50.89 -3.83
N LEU A 888 10.09 50.24 -4.97
CA LEU A 888 11.03 50.03 -6.08
C LEU A 888 10.42 50.43 -7.40
N LYS A 889 11.19 51.21 -8.22
CA LYS A 889 10.98 51.44 -9.64
C LYS A 889 12.25 51.08 -10.38
N ILE A 890 12.10 50.58 -11.62
CA ILE A 890 13.17 50.05 -12.44
C ILE A 890 13.22 50.79 -13.78
N ALA A 891 14.39 51.27 -14.12
CA ALA A 891 14.69 51.75 -15.46
C ALA A 891 15.92 51.03 -16.00
N PHE A 892 16.01 50.92 -17.31
CA PHE A 892 17.20 50.41 -18.01
C PHE A 892 17.61 51.28 -19.17
N SER A 893 18.88 51.20 -19.50
CA SER A 893 19.43 51.77 -20.74
C SER A 893 20.38 50.77 -21.35
N THR A 894 20.85 51.02 -22.58
CA THR A 894 21.92 50.25 -23.16
C THR A 894 23.22 50.49 -22.33
N ALA A 895 23.91 49.41 -21.99
CA ALA A 895 25.15 49.50 -21.24
C ALA A 895 26.22 50.28 -22.02
N PRO A 896 27.00 51.16 -21.37
CA PRO A 896 28.05 51.95 -22.03
C PRO A 896 29.25 51.07 -22.43
N GLY A 897 29.97 51.53 -23.49
CA GLY A 897 31.20 50.89 -23.92
C GLY A 897 31.04 49.79 -24.98
N GLU A 898 32.00 48.89 -25.07
CA GLU A 898 32.04 47.83 -26.04
C GLU A 898 31.91 46.46 -25.37
N LYS A 899 31.46 45.48 -26.13
CA LYS A 899 31.31 44.07 -25.64
C LYS A 899 32.65 43.39 -25.56
N CYS A 900 33.01 42.99 -24.36
CA CYS A 900 34.20 42.15 -24.15
C CYS A 900 34.01 40.77 -24.80
N PRO A 901 34.87 40.33 -25.73
CA PRO A 901 34.69 39.05 -26.42
C PRO A 901 34.90 37.83 -25.54
N ARG A 902 35.47 38.00 -24.32
CA ARG A 902 35.71 36.90 -23.37
C ARG A 902 34.55 36.72 -22.38
N CYS A 903 34.14 37.77 -21.68
CA CYS A 903 33.07 37.68 -20.65
C CYS A 903 31.70 38.17 -21.11
N TRP A 904 31.63 38.76 -22.30
CA TRP A 904 30.41 39.28 -22.95
C TRP A 904 29.75 40.48 -22.29
N HIS A 905 30.29 41.00 -21.16
CA HIS A 905 29.87 42.24 -20.58
C HIS A 905 30.23 43.45 -21.47
N TYR A 906 29.41 44.48 -21.45
CA TYR A 906 29.71 45.76 -22.06
C TYR A 906 30.44 46.64 -21.05
N THR A 907 31.54 47.26 -21.46
CA THR A 907 32.43 47.99 -20.55
C THR A 907 33.24 49.05 -21.29
N THR A 908 33.67 50.09 -20.60
CA THR A 908 34.43 51.21 -21.15
C THR A 908 35.97 51.04 -20.97
N ASP A 909 36.39 49.95 -20.35
CA ASP A 909 37.81 49.72 -20.05
C ASP A 909 38.55 48.74 -20.99
N ILE A 910 37.92 48.36 -22.11
CA ILE A 910 38.59 47.58 -23.15
C ILE A 910 39.69 48.40 -23.78
N GLY A 911 40.90 47.82 -23.97
CA GLY A 911 42.04 48.49 -24.60
C GLY A 911 42.96 49.28 -23.62
N LEU A 912 42.66 49.27 -22.32
CA LEU A 912 43.52 49.98 -21.35
C LEU A 912 44.84 49.23 -21.06
N VAL A 913 44.95 47.94 -21.35
CA VAL A 913 46.14 47.11 -21.18
C VAL A 913 46.64 46.67 -22.53
N ALA A 914 47.76 47.23 -22.96
CA ALA A 914 48.29 47.05 -24.34
C ALA A 914 48.52 45.57 -24.73
N GLU A 915 48.94 44.73 -23.79
CA GLU A 915 49.20 43.31 -23.97
C GLU A 915 47.92 42.49 -24.17
N HIS A 916 46.79 43.03 -23.74
CA HIS A 916 45.47 42.41 -23.80
C HIS A 916 44.39 43.44 -24.23
N ALA A 917 44.68 44.17 -25.30
CA ALA A 917 43.89 45.30 -25.80
C ALA A 917 42.44 44.94 -26.22
N ASP A 918 42.17 43.66 -26.45
CA ASP A 918 40.85 43.18 -26.94
C ASP A 918 39.81 42.86 -25.82
N ILE A 919 40.28 42.79 -24.53
CA ILE A 919 39.44 42.37 -23.41
C ILE A 919 39.36 43.39 -22.31
N CYS A 920 38.34 43.34 -21.46
CA CYS A 920 38.13 44.27 -20.33
C CYS A 920 39.14 44.04 -19.19
N GLY A 921 39.32 45.02 -18.33
CA GLY A 921 40.26 45.00 -17.19
C GLY A 921 40.02 43.79 -16.23
N ARG A 922 38.75 43.46 -15.98
CA ARG A 922 38.40 42.24 -15.21
C ARG A 922 38.93 40.97 -15.85
N CYS A 923 38.76 40.82 -17.17
CA CYS A 923 39.29 39.67 -17.90
C CYS A 923 40.81 39.67 -17.96
N VAL A 924 41.45 40.80 -18.06
CA VAL A 924 42.95 40.90 -17.96
C VAL A 924 43.42 40.36 -16.61
N SER A 925 42.77 40.77 -15.51
CA SER A 925 43.11 40.25 -14.16
C SER A 925 42.97 38.74 -14.07
N ASN A 926 41.93 38.17 -14.67
CA ASN A 926 41.65 36.71 -14.68
C ASN A 926 42.59 35.92 -15.58
N VAL A 927 43.10 36.51 -16.66
CA VAL A 927 43.97 35.82 -17.63
C VAL A 927 45.45 35.95 -17.27
N ALA A 928 45.87 37.13 -16.88
CA ALA A 928 47.31 37.49 -16.69
C ALA A 928 47.66 37.98 -15.31
N GLY A 929 46.68 38.30 -14.46
CA GLY A 929 46.85 38.83 -13.09
C GLY A 929 46.54 37.81 -11.99
N ASP A 930 46.25 38.32 -10.79
CA ASP A 930 45.92 37.52 -9.60
C ASP A 930 44.47 37.00 -9.57
N GLY A 931 43.67 37.39 -10.57
CA GLY A 931 42.26 37.09 -10.62
C GLY A 931 41.37 38.15 -9.94
N GLU A 932 40.10 38.19 -10.37
CA GLU A 932 39.16 39.09 -9.76
C GLU A 932 38.83 38.70 -8.30
N LYS A 933 38.51 39.69 -7.49
CA LYS A 933 38.04 39.47 -6.11
C LYS A 933 36.55 39.59 -6.07
N ARG A 934 35.86 38.70 -5.41
CA ARG A 934 34.43 38.70 -5.13
C ARG A 934 34.22 38.51 -3.64
N ASN A 935 33.27 39.25 -3.09
CA ASN A 935 32.95 39.16 -1.68
C ASN A 935 31.50 38.70 -1.46
N PHE A 936 30.62 39.12 -2.34
CA PHE A 936 29.16 38.97 -2.12
C PHE A 936 28.49 37.99 -3.10
N ALA A 937 28.79 38.07 -4.40
CA ALA A 937 28.12 37.31 -5.43
C ALA A 937 29.00 36.85 -6.63
#